data_5d55be0010dadc8fa5e8116dc1330741
#
_entry.id   5d55be0010dadc8fa5e8116dc1330741
#
_cell.length_a   1.000
_cell.length_b   1.000
_cell.length_c   1.000
_cell.angle_alpha   90.00
_cell.angle_beta   90.00
_cell.angle_gamma   90.00
#
_symmetry.space_group_name_H-M   'P 1'
#
loop_
_entity.id
_entity.type
_entity.pdbx_description
1 polymer ?
#
loop_
_entity_poly.entity_id
_entity_poly.type
_entity_poly.pdbx_seq_one_letter_code
_entity_poly.pdbx_strand_id
1 'polypeptide(L)'
;MGVSRVNQTSFHSGELSPLLETRNDLKVYGSGLKKARNCLLRNQGSIERRPGTYFRADLGGQSRLESFIFSGDQEYVFAFQNTALKIYSTAGALLQTITSQPWVTANLFELTFTQQADTMIVFHEDFMPRIITRTGATTFTSAALSFDSSVNDEKVYQPYFKFAADTVTLDINSVTKGDTNVTLTTSDDYWVADHVGTRVRYMGAELLITARTNATTATGTLKQVPIMELDEDPFATSAGSAVVVVTHVAHGFSTGASVTIAGSESIFDTDGNGISYSNLNGARTITVVDDNHYQFTTGSSDAATESVDGGGVRVTVSGHPPTRNWDEQVVSAVNGYPKTGVFHEQRLFIAGVTNIPDLVAGSQSGAFFNFDTGEALDSESIQIQIASDEINEIRHLKSSKVLEILTNTAEFFLKASIGKPLTPTDIQIVRQSLFGCSQKAMPRQYDGGTIYIQNNNKTVREFVFNSSTEEFASAPIALISNHVVSNATDTAQVNSLTDRDEQLFFIVNVDGTMAVYSAQRLQEVNGWVIWTTGTIESVCCTSQITYVAVKRTINSATVYYLEQFASTSFDIPTDMTVTKTLSGSYQPHGSPLTNGTTSSSTGVIVNGFTNAPQVGEKFTFAGNATVYTINAASATSNSGEYSLTLNAAVSTANDVALTFTASKTWSGLNATPDMRGLTVHGTSGSTEGGNINYYGDGTVTSGGVVVLDSVAAAVDIGLDYTFEMETMPADGKIGTSAAASPLTNYPRKIGKAIFNLSATYNLKVNTMDVIVNDVSNLNNADTLTAFTGLKEVHFLGYDNKPYMAITQSAPLPVRILTLTTEIYY
;
A
#
# COMPACT_ATOMS: atom_id res chain seq x y z
N MET A 1 -17.14 36.90 41.15
CA MET A 1 -16.90 35.87 40.11
C MET A 1 -15.97 36.49 39.10
N GLY A 2 -14.81 35.89 38.90
CA GLY A 2 -13.90 36.21 37.81
C GLY A 2 -14.41 35.63 36.51
N VAL A 3 -14.17 36.30 35.38
CA VAL A 3 -14.49 35.79 34.05
C VAL A 3 -13.21 35.79 33.24
N SER A 4 -12.88 34.65 32.66
CA SER A 4 -11.77 34.52 31.70
C SER A 4 -12.32 34.11 30.36
N ARG A 5 -11.78 34.65 29.25
CA ARG A 5 -12.11 34.23 27.89
C ARG A 5 -10.95 33.46 27.29
N VAL A 6 -11.24 32.29 26.77
CA VAL A 6 -10.30 31.43 26.03
C VAL A 6 -10.75 31.34 24.58
N ASN A 7 -9.90 31.76 23.67
CA ASN A 7 -10.17 31.71 22.24
C ASN A 7 -9.38 30.59 21.64
N GLN A 8 -10.05 29.62 21.05
CA GLN A 8 -9.47 28.58 20.17
C GLN A 8 -9.70 29.00 18.72
N THR A 9 -8.66 29.57 18.11
CA THR A 9 -8.72 30.13 16.76
C THR A 9 -8.41 29.12 15.67
N SER A 10 -7.91 27.94 16.05
CA SER A 10 -7.62 26.83 15.14
C SER A 10 -7.68 25.50 15.86
N PHE A 11 -7.81 24.42 15.08
CA PHE A 11 -7.88 23.03 15.55
C PHE A 11 -6.75 22.17 14.97
N HIS A 12 -5.70 22.78 14.44
CA HIS A 12 -4.66 22.14 13.63
C HIS A 12 -3.80 21.12 14.40
N SER A 13 -3.84 21.09 15.73
CA SER A 13 -3.14 20.06 16.51
C SER A 13 -3.94 18.75 16.66
N GLY A 14 -5.21 18.73 16.24
CA GLY A 14 -6.05 17.54 16.26
C GLY A 14 -6.25 16.94 17.64
N GLU A 15 -6.41 15.62 17.72
CA GLU A 15 -6.62 14.88 18.96
C GLU A 15 -5.32 14.71 19.73
N LEU A 16 -5.29 15.17 20.97
CA LEU A 16 -4.16 15.07 21.89
C LEU A 16 -4.32 13.87 22.83
N SER A 17 -3.18 13.33 23.26
CA SER A 17 -3.18 12.26 24.25
C SER A 17 -3.89 12.67 25.54
N PRO A 18 -4.74 11.79 26.12
CA PRO A 18 -5.37 12.06 27.43
C PRO A 18 -4.38 12.38 28.54
N LEU A 19 -3.12 11.95 28.42
CA LEU A 19 -2.04 12.27 29.38
C LEU A 19 -1.64 13.75 29.36
N LEU A 20 -2.04 14.50 28.35
CA LEU A 20 -1.76 15.94 28.22
C LEU A 20 -2.90 16.81 28.75
N GLU A 21 -3.96 16.24 29.34
CA GLU A 21 -5.21 16.92 29.70
C GLU A 21 -5.02 18.16 30.63
N THR A 22 -3.90 18.26 31.33
CA THR A 22 -3.60 19.39 32.21
C THR A 22 -2.33 20.19 31.83
N ARG A 23 -1.73 19.82 30.69
CA ARG A 23 -0.48 20.41 30.19
C ARG A 23 -0.74 21.69 29.36
N ASN A 24 -1.36 22.69 29.98
CA ASN A 24 -1.65 23.97 29.34
C ASN A 24 -0.40 24.84 29.06
N ASP A 25 0.78 24.42 29.54
CA ASP A 25 2.09 24.99 29.21
C ASP A 25 2.51 24.70 27.74
N LEU A 26 1.94 23.68 27.11
CA LEU A 26 2.27 23.32 25.75
C LEU A 26 1.56 24.23 24.74
N LYS A 27 2.28 24.75 23.75
CA LYS A 27 1.72 25.58 22.66
C LYS A 27 0.55 24.88 21.94
N VAL A 28 0.65 23.56 21.73
CA VAL A 28 -0.36 22.75 21.05
C VAL A 28 -1.67 22.58 21.82
N TYR A 29 -1.69 22.85 23.13
CA TYR A 29 -2.88 22.68 23.97
C TYR A 29 -4.04 23.59 23.52
N GLY A 30 -3.73 24.83 23.14
CA GLY A 30 -4.71 25.81 22.71
C GLY A 30 -5.35 25.54 21.35
N SER A 31 -4.74 24.71 20.52
CA SER A 31 -5.25 24.29 19.19
C SER A 31 -5.59 22.81 19.14
N GLY A 32 -5.43 22.09 20.25
CA GLY A 32 -5.71 20.68 20.37
C GLY A 32 -7.12 20.36 20.85
N LEU A 33 -7.49 19.09 20.69
CA LEU A 33 -8.77 18.53 21.10
C LEU A 33 -8.53 17.32 21.99
N LYS A 34 -9.43 17.07 22.93
CA LYS A 34 -9.45 15.85 23.74
C LYS A 34 -9.92 14.65 22.91
N LYS A 35 -10.81 14.89 21.95
CA LYS A 35 -11.34 13.89 21.03
C LYS A 35 -11.67 14.52 19.68
N ALA A 36 -11.32 13.84 18.59
CA ALA A 36 -11.65 14.24 17.23
C ALA A 36 -11.96 12.99 16.39
N ARG A 37 -13.24 12.67 16.22
CA ARG A 37 -13.72 11.50 15.50
C ARG A 37 -14.53 11.91 14.27
N ASN A 38 -14.25 11.28 13.13
CA ASN A 38 -14.91 11.59 11.87
C ASN A 38 -14.84 13.11 11.53
N CYS A 39 -13.70 13.69 11.85
CA CYS A 39 -13.38 15.10 11.59
C CYS A 39 -12.32 15.19 10.48
N LEU A 40 -12.27 16.32 9.80
CA LEU A 40 -11.19 16.72 8.90
C LEU A 40 -10.63 18.06 9.38
N LEU A 41 -9.31 18.14 9.51
CA LEU A 41 -8.59 19.36 9.83
C LEU A 41 -8.24 20.09 8.53
N ARG A 42 -8.66 21.37 8.43
CA ARG A 42 -8.37 22.19 7.25
C ARG A 42 -7.04 22.92 7.43
N ASN A 43 -6.32 23.15 6.36
CA ASN A 43 -5.08 23.92 6.35
C ASN A 43 -5.24 25.34 6.93
N GLN A 44 -6.47 25.91 6.82
CA GLN A 44 -6.81 27.22 7.39
C GLN A 44 -7.11 27.17 8.89
N GLY A 45 -7.04 25.99 9.52
CA GLY A 45 -7.22 25.80 10.97
C GLY A 45 -8.63 25.43 11.41
N SER A 46 -9.63 25.43 10.53
CA SER A 46 -10.98 24.97 10.88
C SER A 46 -11.06 23.45 10.99
N ILE A 47 -12.10 22.97 11.68
CA ILE A 47 -12.45 21.56 11.75
C ILE A 47 -13.82 21.35 11.13
N GLU A 48 -13.96 20.29 10.36
CA GLU A 48 -15.22 19.94 9.70
C GLU A 48 -15.54 18.45 9.80
N ARG A 49 -16.79 18.08 9.56
CA ARG A 49 -17.21 16.70 9.38
C ARG A 49 -16.47 16.10 8.17
N ARG A 50 -15.90 14.88 8.31
CA ARG A 50 -15.27 14.18 7.18
C ARG A 50 -16.26 13.94 6.03
N PRO A 51 -15.80 13.76 4.80
CA PRO A 51 -16.66 13.28 3.75
C PRO A 51 -17.14 11.86 4.05
N GLY A 52 -18.32 11.51 3.56
CA GLY A 52 -18.83 10.15 3.55
C GLY A 52 -18.20 9.31 2.44
N THR A 53 -18.71 8.10 2.27
CA THR A 53 -18.21 7.17 1.26
C THR A 53 -19.27 6.77 0.24
N TYR A 54 -18.85 6.67 -1.02
CA TYR A 54 -19.61 5.97 -2.06
C TYR A 54 -19.36 4.48 -1.99
N PHE A 55 -20.39 3.67 -2.10
CA PHE A 55 -20.22 2.27 -2.45
C PHE A 55 -19.75 2.16 -3.91
N ARG A 56 -18.68 1.37 -4.15
CA ARG A 56 -18.13 1.17 -5.50
C ARG A 56 -18.28 -0.26 -5.99
N ALA A 57 -17.91 -1.24 -5.17
CA ALA A 57 -17.98 -2.64 -5.57
C ALA A 57 -18.08 -3.59 -4.38
N ASP A 58 -18.59 -4.79 -4.64
CA ASP A 58 -18.45 -5.93 -3.72
C ASP A 58 -17.12 -6.64 -4.00
N LEU A 59 -16.24 -6.64 -3.02
CA LEU A 59 -14.96 -7.32 -3.09
C LEU A 59 -15.12 -8.84 -2.99
N GLY A 60 -16.17 -9.33 -2.30
CA GLY A 60 -16.45 -10.75 -2.11
C GLY A 60 -15.53 -11.46 -1.12
N GLY A 61 -14.58 -10.76 -0.50
CA GLY A 61 -13.65 -11.32 0.49
C GLY A 61 -12.65 -10.31 1.01
N GLN A 62 -11.92 -10.69 2.06
CA GLN A 62 -10.84 -9.88 2.61
C GLN A 62 -9.84 -9.49 1.52
N SER A 63 -9.50 -8.22 1.49
CA SER A 63 -8.65 -7.66 0.44
C SER A 63 -7.65 -6.66 1.00
N ARG A 64 -6.44 -6.72 0.48
CA ARG A 64 -5.50 -5.61 0.57
C ARG A 64 -5.57 -4.79 -0.70
N LEU A 65 -5.70 -3.48 -0.54
CA LEU A 65 -5.77 -2.54 -1.65
C LEU A 65 -4.39 -1.95 -1.95
N GLU A 66 -4.11 -1.74 -3.22
CA GLU A 66 -2.99 -0.90 -3.67
C GLU A 66 -3.39 -0.19 -4.96
N SER A 67 -2.87 1.01 -5.16
CA SER A 67 -3.13 1.78 -6.38
C SER A 67 -2.15 1.40 -7.49
N PHE A 68 -2.63 1.39 -8.72
CA PHE A 68 -1.79 1.30 -9.91
C PHE A 68 -2.03 2.54 -10.77
N ILE A 69 -1.02 3.40 -10.87
CA ILE A 69 -1.11 4.69 -11.55
C ILE A 69 -0.21 4.64 -12.78
N PHE A 70 -0.82 4.50 -13.96
CA PHE A 70 -0.09 4.56 -15.23
C PHE A 70 0.07 6.00 -15.73
N SER A 71 -1.01 6.79 -15.64
CA SER A 71 -1.05 8.21 -15.99
C SER A 71 -2.19 8.88 -15.22
N GLY A 72 -2.26 10.21 -15.22
CA GLY A 72 -3.35 10.94 -14.57
C GLY A 72 -4.77 10.58 -15.02
N ASP A 73 -4.94 10.04 -16.24
CA ASP A 73 -6.23 9.58 -16.77
C ASP A 73 -6.44 8.07 -16.66
N GLN A 74 -5.43 7.32 -16.25
CA GLN A 74 -5.45 5.86 -16.20
C GLN A 74 -4.91 5.36 -14.87
N GLU A 75 -5.81 5.33 -13.91
CA GLU A 75 -5.58 4.87 -12.55
C GLU A 75 -6.50 3.69 -12.24
N TYR A 76 -6.01 2.77 -11.43
CA TYR A 76 -6.70 1.53 -11.09
C TYR A 76 -6.58 1.24 -9.60
N VAL A 77 -7.55 0.53 -9.07
CA VAL A 77 -7.53 -0.02 -7.72
C VAL A 77 -7.32 -1.53 -7.82
N PHE A 78 -6.20 -2.01 -7.30
CA PHE A 78 -5.87 -3.41 -7.19
C PHE A 78 -6.34 -3.94 -5.82
N ALA A 79 -7.13 -5.00 -5.84
CA ALA A 79 -7.57 -5.71 -4.64
C ALA A 79 -6.94 -7.10 -4.62
N PHE A 80 -5.91 -7.26 -3.80
CA PHE A 80 -5.23 -8.53 -3.56
C PHE A 80 -6.07 -9.37 -2.61
N GLN A 81 -6.46 -10.55 -3.05
CA GLN A 81 -7.31 -11.50 -2.32
C GLN A 81 -6.66 -12.87 -2.28
N ASN A 82 -7.23 -13.79 -1.49
CA ASN A 82 -6.75 -15.16 -1.44
C ASN A 82 -6.60 -15.75 -2.84
N THR A 83 -5.38 -16.04 -3.27
CA THR A 83 -4.99 -16.59 -4.58
C THR A 83 -5.52 -15.83 -5.81
N ALA A 84 -5.90 -14.57 -5.66
CA ALA A 84 -6.47 -13.77 -6.75
C ALA A 84 -6.07 -12.30 -6.66
N LEU A 85 -6.10 -11.63 -7.81
CA LEU A 85 -6.03 -10.18 -7.95
C LEU A 85 -7.26 -9.71 -8.72
N LYS A 86 -8.06 -8.85 -8.13
CA LYS A 86 -9.15 -8.13 -8.79
C LYS A 86 -8.71 -6.71 -9.11
N ILE A 87 -8.98 -6.26 -10.31
CA ILE A 87 -8.60 -4.95 -10.82
C ILE A 87 -9.85 -4.16 -11.11
N TYR A 88 -9.97 -3.00 -10.45
CA TYR A 88 -11.10 -2.11 -10.59
C TYR A 88 -10.69 -0.79 -11.23
N SER A 89 -11.61 -0.20 -12.00
CA SER A 89 -11.49 1.20 -12.40
C SER A 89 -11.73 2.13 -11.19
N THR A 90 -11.39 3.40 -11.33
CA THR A 90 -11.68 4.44 -10.32
C THR A 90 -13.17 4.59 -10.03
N ALA A 91 -14.04 4.25 -10.97
CA ALA A 91 -15.49 4.23 -10.78
C ALA A 91 -16.03 2.96 -10.08
N GLY A 92 -15.17 1.99 -9.77
CA GLY A 92 -15.53 0.74 -9.10
C GLY A 92 -15.95 -0.38 -10.05
N ALA A 93 -15.85 -0.22 -11.36
CA ALA A 93 -16.12 -1.31 -12.30
C ALA A 93 -15.00 -2.36 -12.24
N LEU A 94 -15.36 -3.63 -12.05
CA LEU A 94 -14.43 -4.75 -12.14
C LEU A 94 -13.98 -4.91 -13.59
N LEU A 95 -12.70 -4.68 -13.86
CA LEU A 95 -12.11 -4.79 -15.20
C LEU A 95 -11.61 -6.20 -15.48
N GLN A 96 -10.90 -6.77 -14.50
CA GLN A 96 -10.29 -8.09 -14.65
C GLN A 96 -10.13 -8.79 -13.31
N THR A 97 -10.19 -10.12 -13.32
CA THR A 97 -9.76 -10.99 -12.21
C THR A 97 -8.67 -11.91 -12.71
N ILE A 98 -7.50 -11.88 -12.04
CA ILE A 98 -6.38 -12.79 -12.30
C ILE A 98 -6.32 -13.78 -11.15
N THR A 99 -6.59 -15.05 -11.43
CA THR A 99 -6.61 -16.16 -10.46
C THR A 99 -5.27 -16.87 -10.37
N SER A 100 -5.16 -17.85 -9.46
CA SER A 100 -3.97 -18.71 -9.29
C SER A 100 -2.70 -17.91 -8.95
N GLN A 101 -2.87 -16.89 -8.12
CA GLN A 101 -1.75 -16.12 -7.59
C GLN A 101 -1.15 -16.82 -6.36
N PRO A 102 0.16 -16.62 -6.07
CA PRO A 102 0.85 -17.36 -5.02
C PRO A 102 0.50 -16.90 -3.59
N TRP A 103 0.02 -15.67 -3.40
CA TRP A 103 -0.33 -15.15 -2.08
C TRP A 103 -1.64 -15.71 -1.54
N VAL A 104 -1.72 -15.83 -0.23
CA VAL A 104 -2.91 -16.28 0.51
C VAL A 104 -3.34 -15.20 1.51
N THR A 105 -4.53 -15.35 2.09
CA THR A 105 -5.10 -14.36 3.04
C THR A 105 -4.14 -14.00 4.17
N ALA A 106 -3.36 -14.96 4.67
CA ALA A 106 -2.47 -14.75 5.82
C ALA A 106 -1.34 -13.73 5.53
N ASN A 107 -0.84 -13.71 4.28
CA ASN A 107 0.29 -12.86 3.90
C ASN A 107 -0.09 -11.58 3.13
N LEU A 108 -1.39 -11.30 2.94
CA LEU A 108 -1.84 -10.14 2.18
C LEU A 108 -1.25 -8.81 2.69
N PHE A 109 -1.18 -8.62 4.01
CA PHE A 109 -0.69 -7.40 4.62
C PHE A 109 0.84 -7.35 4.77
N GLU A 110 1.55 -8.39 4.34
CA GLU A 110 3.01 -8.47 4.31
C GLU A 110 3.57 -8.30 2.89
N LEU A 111 2.68 -8.27 1.87
CA LEU A 111 3.07 -7.95 0.50
C LEU A 111 3.69 -6.56 0.42
N THR A 112 4.76 -6.42 -0.37
CA THR A 112 5.34 -5.12 -0.70
C THR A 112 5.29 -4.89 -2.20
N PHE A 113 5.21 -3.63 -2.60
CA PHE A 113 4.96 -3.23 -3.97
C PHE A 113 5.94 -2.18 -4.45
N THR A 114 6.36 -2.30 -5.69
CA THR A 114 7.03 -1.22 -6.41
C THR A 114 6.45 -1.13 -7.82
N GLN A 115 6.28 0.08 -8.32
CA GLN A 115 5.74 0.31 -9.66
C GLN A 115 6.68 1.20 -10.47
N GLN A 116 6.84 0.87 -11.76
CA GLN A 116 7.44 1.73 -12.76
C GLN A 116 6.61 1.66 -14.04
N ALA A 117 6.08 2.80 -14.47
CA ALA A 117 5.22 2.93 -15.64
C ALA A 117 4.06 1.89 -15.65
N ASP A 118 4.07 0.98 -16.62
CA ASP A 118 3.04 -0.05 -16.84
C ASP A 118 3.28 -1.35 -16.07
N THR A 119 4.28 -1.41 -15.20
CA THR A 119 4.70 -2.63 -14.50
C THR A 119 4.75 -2.42 -13.00
N MET A 120 4.06 -3.30 -12.25
CA MET A 120 4.15 -3.42 -10.79
C MET A 120 4.77 -4.75 -10.42
N ILE A 121 5.72 -4.73 -9.49
CA ILE A 121 6.31 -5.95 -8.91
C ILE A 121 5.81 -6.11 -7.49
N VAL A 122 5.35 -7.33 -7.18
CA VAL A 122 4.85 -7.74 -5.87
C VAL A 122 5.84 -8.69 -5.24
N PHE A 123 6.28 -8.38 -4.02
CA PHE A 123 7.27 -9.16 -3.28
C PHE A 123 6.68 -9.76 -2.01
N HIS A 124 7.19 -10.93 -1.65
CA HIS A 124 6.96 -11.61 -0.38
C HIS A 124 8.00 -12.72 -0.21
N GLU A 125 8.40 -13.04 1.03
CA GLU A 125 9.42 -14.05 1.31
C GLU A 125 9.07 -15.49 0.94
N ASP A 126 7.78 -15.82 0.79
CA ASP A 126 7.29 -17.18 0.54
C ASP A 126 7.20 -17.54 -0.94
N PHE A 127 7.30 -16.59 -1.85
CA PHE A 127 7.14 -16.89 -3.29
C PHE A 127 7.99 -15.98 -4.19
N MET A 128 8.30 -16.51 -5.37
CA MET A 128 8.99 -15.75 -6.42
C MET A 128 8.21 -14.47 -6.74
N PRO A 129 8.82 -13.28 -6.73
CA PRO A 129 8.14 -12.03 -7.00
C PRO A 129 7.28 -12.09 -8.26
N ARG A 130 6.12 -11.43 -8.23
CA ARG A 130 5.18 -11.42 -9.35
C ARG A 130 5.23 -10.08 -10.07
N ILE A 131 5.40 -10.14 -11.37
CA ILE A 131 5.34 -8.98 -12.26
C ILE A 131 3.92 -8.88 -12.81
N ILE A 132 3.26 -7.77 -12.50
CA ILE A 132 1.94 -7.44 -13.04
C ILE A 132 2.14 -6.34 -14.07
N THR A 133 1.84 -6.62 -15.33
CA THR A 133 2.03 -5.70 -16.44
C THR A 133 0.70 -5.33 -17.06
N ARG A 134 0.45 -4.04 -17.23
CA ARG A 134 -0.67 -3.50 -17.97
C ARG A 134 -0.42 -3.65 -19.47
N THR A 135 -1.26 -4.42 -20.14
CA THR A 135 -1.18 -4.66 -21.59
C THR A 135 -2.20 -3.86 -22.40
N GLY A 136 -3.16 -3.25 -21.73
CA GLY A 136 -4.20 -2.40 -22.33
C GLY A 136 -4.99 -1.66 -21.26
N ALA A 137 -5.95 -0.83 -21.65
CA ALA A 137 -6.76 -0.01 -20.74
C ALA A 137 -7.55 -0.84 -19.70
N THR A 138 -7.86 -2.09 -20.01
CA THR A 138 -8.65 -2.99 -19.14
C THR A 138 -8.01 -4.36 -18.97
N THR A 139 -6.79 -4.55 -19.48
CA THR A 139 -6.13 -5.86 -19.53
C THR A 139 -4.77 -5.84 -18.88
N PHE A 140 -4.51 -6.86 -18.07
CA PHE A 140 -3.28 -7.02 -17.30
C PHE A 140 -2.82 -8.48 -17.36
N THR A 141 -1.53 -8.69 -17.21
CA THR A 141 -0.92 -10.03 -17.09
C THR A 141 -0.18 -10.14 -15.77
N SER A 142 -0.06 -11.35 -15.24
CA SER A 142 0.76 -11.65 -14.06
C SER A 142 1.66 -12.83 -14.36
N ALA A 143 2.96 -12.63 -14.19
CA ALA A 143 3.98 -13.65 -14.36
C ALA A 143 4.95 -13.69 -13.17
N ALA A 144 5.60 -14.83 -12.92
CA ALA A 144 6.73 -14.86 -12.00
C ALA A 144 7.87 -14.01 -12.56
N LEU A 145 8.62 -13.34 -11.70
CA LEU A 145 9.84 -12.65 -12.08
C LEU A 145 10.81 -13.65 -12.71
N SER A 146 11.37 -13.32 -13.84
CA SER A 146 12.42 -14.06 -14.51
C SER A 146 13.63 -13.15 -14.66
N PHE A 147 14.78 -13.63 -14.25
CA PHE A 147 16.04 -12.94 -14.51
C PHE A 147 16.42 -13.08 -15.98
N ASP A 148 17.13 -12.08 -16.48
CA ASP A 148 17.72 -12.15 -17.83
C ASP A 148 18.72 -13.31 -17.91
N SER A 149 18.91 -13.84 -19.10
CA SER A 149 19.84 -14.94 -19.33
C SER A 149 20.61 -14.78 -20.65
N SER A 150 21.76 -15.43 -20.72
CA SER A 150 22.51 -15.56 -21.97
C SER A 150 21.78 -16.46 -22.98
N VAL A 151 22.25 -16.46 -24.22
CA VAL A 151 21.72 -17.33 -25.28
C VAL A 151 21.77 -18.79 -24.82
N ASN A 152 20.71 -19.54 -25.07
CA ASN A 152 20.52 -20.95 -24.67
C ASN A 152 20.46 -21.19 -23.14
N ASP A 153 20.20 -20.14 -22.32
CA ASP A 153 20.09 -20.27 -20.87
C ASP A 153 21.35 -20.90 -20.24
N GLU A 154 22.53 -20.50 -20.76
CA GLU A 154 23.81 -20.96 -20.24
C GLU A 154 24.20 -20.28 -18.95
N LYS A 155 23.94 -18.96 -18.85
CA LYS A 155 24.11 -18.13 -17.66
C LYS A 155 22.83 -17.40 -17.38
N VAL A 156 22.39 -17.43 -16.11
CA VAL A 156 21.25 -16.62 -15.62
C VAL A 156 21.80 -15.49 -14.78
N TYR A 157 21.46 -14.27 -15.15
CA TYR A 157 21.97 -13.06 -14.54
C TYR A 157 21.20 -12.74 -13.25
N GLN A 158 21.34 -13.60 -12.24
CA GLN A 158 20.74 -13.49 -10.93
C GLN A 158 21.81 -13.33 -9.85
N PRO A 159 21.46 -12.83 -8.63
CA PRO A 159 22.43 -12.77 -7.55
C PRO A 159 22.82 -14.16 -7.04
N TYR A 160 24.11 -14.37 -6.79
CA TYR A 160 24.68 -15.59 -6.20
C TYR A 160 25.35 -15.25 -4.88
N PHE A 161 25.35 -16.21 -3.97
CA PHE A 161 26.02 -16.10 -2.67
C PHE A 161 26.46 -17.47 -2.15
N LYS A 162 27.53 -17.50 -1.39
CA LYS A 162 27.99 -18.74 -0.75
C LYS A 162 27.31 -18.93 0.59
N PHE A 163 26.27 -19.79 0.63
CA PHE A 163 25.56 -20.13 1.87
C PHE A 163 26.24 -21.27 2.65
N ALA A 164 26.98 -22.15 1.96
CA ALA A 164 27.71 -23.21 2.61
C ALA A 164 28.83 -22.65 3.50
N ALA A 165 29.15 -23.35 4.59
CA ALA A 165 30.31 -23.03 5.43
C ALA A 165 31.60 -23.00 4.58
N ASP A 166 32.55 -22.15 4.93
CA ASP A 166 33.81 -21.99 4.19
C ASP A 166 34.65 -23.26 4.07
N THR A 167 34.40 -24.24 4.94
CA THR A 167 35.09 -25.54 4.91
C THR A 167 34.50 -26.49 3.88
N VAL A 168 33.27 -26.30 3.45
CA VAL A 168 32.56 -27.22 2.55
C VAL A 168 33.06 -27.05 1.12
N THR A 169 33.61 -28.14 0.55
CA THR A 169 34.04 -28.21 -0.84
C THR A 169 32.97 -28.83 -1.70
N LEU A 170 32.92 -28.41 -2.96
CA LEU A 170 32.10 -29.01 -4.02
C LEU A 170 33.05 -29.67 -5.05
N ASP A 171 32.75 -30.89 -5.45
CA ASP A 171 33.37 -31.59 -6.55
C ASP A 171 32.34 -31.95 -7.60
N ILE A 172 32.73 -31.97 -8.86
CA ILE A 172 31.92 -32.39 -10.00
C ILE A 172 32.67 -33.47 -10.78
N ASN A 173 31.98 -34.34 -11.47
CA ASN A 173 32.64 -35.46 -12.20
C ASN A 173 32.82 -35.24 -13.72
N SER A 174 32.42 -34.06 -14.23
CA SER A 174 32.49 -33.73 -15.66
C SER A 174 32.66 -32.22 -15.87
N VAL A 175 33.46 -31.83 -16.87
CA VAL A 175 33.60 -30.45 -17.36
C VAL A 175 33.03 -30.28 -18.78
N THR A 176 32.31 -31.28 -19.29
CA THR A 176 31.71 -31.22 -20.61
C THR A 176 30.43 -30.41 -20.59
N LYS A 177 30.41 -29.28 -21.29
CA LYS A 177 29.22 -28.46 -21.44
C LYS A 177 28.06 -29.25 -22.02
N GLY A 178 26.89 -29.15 -21.44
CA GLY A 178 25.67 -29.84 -21.83
C GLY A 178 25.52 -31.24 -21.27
N ASP A 179 26.52 -31.76 -20.52
CA ASP A 179 26.35 -33.01 -19.78
C ASP A 179 25.22 -32.89 -18.75
N THR A 180 24.23 -33.79 -18.87
CA THR A 180 23.01 -33.79 -18.04
C THR A 180 23.09 -34.70 -16.83
N ASN A 181 24.17 -35.47 -16.69
CA ASN A 181 24.36 -36.43 -15.61
C ASN A 181 25.57 -36.08 -14.73
N VAL A 182 25.90 -34.79 -14.60
CA VAL A 182 26.99 -34.35 -13.74
C VAL A 182 26.64 -34.61 -12.29
N THR A 183 27.49 -35.40 -11.62
CA THR A 183 27.36 -35.64 -10.19
C THR A 183 28.06 -34.51 -9.42
N LEU A 184 27.32 -33.87 -8.54
CA LEU A 184 27.81 -32.85 -7.63
C LEU A 184 27.97 -33.47 -6.23
N THR A 185 29.18 -33.46 -5.67
CA THR A 185 29.48 -34.07 -4.37
C THR A 185 30.03 -32.98 -3.43
N THR A 186 29.39 -32.81 -2.29
CA THR A 186 29.88 -31.90 -1.23
C THR A 186 30.60 -32.71 -0.16
N SER A 187 31.61 -32.08 0.49
CA SER A 187 32.40 -32.71 1.59
C SER A 187 31.56 -33.00 2.85
N ASP A 188 30.47 -32.28 3.04
CA ASP A 188 29.55 -32.36 4.18
C ASP A 188 28.09 -32.35 3.71
N ASP A 189 27.16 -32.68 4.60
CA ASP A 189 25.72 -32.67 4.32
C ASP A 189 25.24 -31.26 3.93
N TYR A 190 24.71 -31.12 2.73
CA TYR A 190 24.28 -29.80 2.20
C TYR A 190 22.98 -29.84 1.40
N TRP A 191 22.84 -30.81 0.48
CA TRP A 191 21.71 -30.83 -0.46
C TRP A 191 20.39 -31.17 0.22
N VAL A 192 19.36 -30.36 -0.03
CA VAL A 192 17.95 -30.61 0.34
C VAL A 192 17.09 -30.77 -0.91
N ALA A 193 15.84 -31.24 -0.76
CA ALA A 193 14.96 -31.52 -1.90
C ALA A 193 14.70 -30.26 -2.76
N ASP A 194 14.60 -29.10 -2.11
CA ASP A 194 14.28 -27.83 -2.76
C ASP A 194 15.44 -27.26 -3.62
N HIS A 195 16.62 -27.87 -3.57
CA HIS A 195 17.69 -27.54 -4.52
C HIS A 195 17.38 -28.02 -5.95
N VAL A 196 16.46 -28.97 -6.14
CA VAL A 196 16.10 -29.43 -7.48
C VAL A 196 15.42 -28.28 -8.25
N GLY A 197 16.02 -27.92 -9.39
CA GLY A 197 15.59 -26.78 -10.20
C GLY A 197 16.36 -25.49 -9.91
N THR A 198 17.25 -25.50 -8.90
CA THR A 198 18.11 -24.34 -8.60
C THR A 198 19.43 -24.41 -9.35
N ARG A 199 20.17 -23.31 -9.37
CA ARG A 199 21.49 -23.20 -9.97
C ARG A 199 22.57 -22.99 -8.93
N VAL A 200 23.72 -23.62 -9.18
CA VAL A 200 24.96 -23.38 -8.44
C VAL A 200 26.05 -22.99 -9.43
N ARG A 201 27.04 -22.24 -8.98
CA ARG A 201 28.25 -21.95 -9.75
C ARG A 201 29.41 -22.71 -9.13
N TYR A 202 30.11 -23.46 -9.94
CA TYR A 202 31.35 -24.13 -9.62
C TYR A 202 32.48 -23.42 -10.35
N MET A 203 33.36 -22.76 -9.62
CA MET A 203 34.43 -21.93 -10.20
C MET A 203 33.92 -20.92 -11.27
N GLY A 204 32.77 -20.31 -11.02
CA GLY A 204 32.09 -19.39 -11.95
C GLY A 204 31.22 -20.05 -13.04
N ALA A 205 31.35 -21.36 -13.31
CA ALA A 205 30.51 -22.04 -14.27
C ALA A 205 29.17 -22.51 -13.68
N GLU A 206 28.07 -22.23 -14.36
CA GLU A 206 26.74 -22.59 -13.88
C GLU A 206 26.37 -24.07 -14.15
N LEU A 207 25.75 -24.66 -13.11
CA LEU A 207 25.10 -25.97 -13.16
C LEU A 207 23.66 -25.85 -12.72
N LEU A 208 22.75 -26.48 -13.45
CA LEU A 208 21.34 -26.63 -13.06
C LEU A 208 21.16 -27.96 -12.34
N ILE A 209 20.73 -27.93 -11.08
CA ILE A 209 20.46 -29.17 -10.32
C ILE A 209 19.17 -29.79 -10.81
N THR A 210 19.25 -31.08 -11.26
CA THR A 210 18.10 -31.79 -11.83
C THR A 210 17.55 -32.87 -10.89
N ALA A 211 18.39 -33.39 -9.99
CA ALA A 211 17.98 -34.40 -9.01
C ALA A 211 18.86 -34.35 -7.75
N ARG A 212 18.29 -34.75 -6.63
CA ARG A 212 19.02 -34.97 -5.37
C ARG A 212 19.07 -36.44 -5.06
N THR A 213 20.25 -36.98 -4.83
CA THR A 213 20.45 -38.37 -4.42
C THR A 213 20.39 -38.53 -2.89
N ASN A 214 21.19 -37.73 -2.18
CA ASN A 214 21.24 -37.71 -0.71
C ASN A 214 21.74 -36.31 -0.21
N ALA A 215 22.07 -36.18 1.05
CA ALA A 215 22.51 -34.92 1.62
C ALA A 215 23.88 -34.42 1.09
N THR A 216 24.75 -35.33 0.60
CA THR A 216 26.06 -34.96 0.06
C THR A 216 26.14 -35.07 -1.46
N THR A 217 25.10 -35.61 -2.14
CA THR A 217 25.17 -35.88 -3.57
C THR A 217 23.93 -35.41 -4.31
N ALA A 218 24.13 -34.62 -5.36
CA ALA A 218 23.12 -34.18 -6.31
C ALA A 218 23.55 -34.51 -7.75
N THR A 219 22.62 -34.41 -8.67
CA THR A 219 22.86 -34.56 -10.13
C THR A 219 22.42 -33.28 -10.81
N GLY A 220 23.19 -32.80 -11.78
CA GLY A 220 22.88 -31.58 -12.50
C GLY A 220 23.27 -31.59 -13.97
N THR A 221 22.92 -30.55 -14.66
CA THR A 221 23.35 -30.25 -16.03
C THR A 221 24.39 -29.16 -16.03
N LEU A 222 25.55 -29.39 -16.58
CA LEU A 222 26.61 -28.38 -16.72
C LEU A 222 26.27 -27.43 -17.86
N LYS A 223 26.03 -26.18 -17.53
CA LYS A 223 25.64 -25.14 -18.49
C LYS A 223 26.83 -24.44 -19.12
N GLN A 224 27.92 -24.30 -18.37
CA GLN A 224 29.15 -23.66 -18.82
C GLN A 224 30.36 -24.51 -18.45
N VAL A 225 31.45 -24.43 -19.23
CA VAL A 225 32.71 -25.06 -18.88
C VAL A 225 33.39 -24.29 -17.77
N PRO A 226 33.78 -24.91 -16.64
CA PRO A 226 34.58 -24.26 -15.64
C PRO A 226 35.98 -23.93 -16.18
N ILE A 227 36.33 -22.67 -16.25
CA ILE A 227 37.60 -22.16 -16.78
C ILE A 227 38.33 -21.43 -15.69
N MET A 228 39.59 -21.78 -15.48
CA MET A 228 40.53 -21.10 -14.58
C MET A 228 41.54 -20.37 -15.44
N GLU A 229 41.66 -19.06 -15.31
CA GLU A 229 42.69 -18.28 -15.96
C GLU A 229 43.97 -18.35 -15.11
N LEU A 230 45.12 -18.53 -15.80
CA LEU A 230 46.42 -18.55 -15.15
C LEU A 230 47.11 -17.17 -15.26
N ASP A 231 48.04 -16.90 -14.38
CA ASP A 231 48.90 -15.71 -14.46
C ASP A 231 49.71 -15.70 -15.76
N GLU A 232 50.31 -14.56 -16.10
CA GLU A 232 51.20 -14.41 -17.24
C GLU A 232 52.37 -15.40 -17.17
N ASP A 233 52.67 -16.07 -18.31
CA ASP A 233 53.78 -17.03 -18.45
C ASP A 233 53.80 -18.15 -17.40
N PRO A 234 52.66 -18.89 -17.22
CA PRO A 234 52.53 -19.87 -16.12
C PRO A 234 53.37 -21.13 -16.30
N PHE A 235 54.00 -21.35 -17.44
CA PHE A 235 54.77 -22.55 -17.74
C PHE A 235 56.24 -22.37 -17.54
N ALA A 236 56.88 -23.27 -16.82
CA ALA A 236 58.33 -23.35 -16.67
C ALA A 236 58.82 -24.64 -17.31
N THR A 237 59.89 -24.55 -18.10
CA THR A 237 60.53 -25.67 -18.75
C THR A 237 61.97 -25.85 -18.21
N SER A 238 62.53 -27.07 -18.42
CA SER A 238 63.90 -27.37 -18.05
C SER A 238 64.67 -27.89 -19.26
N ALA A 239 65.94 -27.52 -19.40
CA ALA A 239 66.79 -27.98 -20.48
C ALA A 239 66.83 -29.53 -20.59
N GLY A 240 66.62 -30.01 -21.82
CA GLY A 240 66.62 -31.43 -22.10
C GLY A 240 65.40 -32.20 -21.60
N SER A 241 64.36 -31.52 -21.11
CA SER A 241 63.16 -32.15 -20.54
C SER A 241 61.88 -31.81 -21.38
N ALA A 242 61.06 -32.83 -21.58
CA ALA A 242 59.71 -32.69 -22.15
C ALA A 242 58.66 -32.45 -21.04
N VAL A 243 59.05 -32.24 -19.81
CA VAL A 243 58.19 -31.92 -18.69
C VAL A 243 58.01 -30.41 -18.62
N VAL A 244 56.76 -29.96 -18.56
CA VAL A 244 56.36 -28.61 -18.34
C VAL A 244 55.74 -28.51 -16.96
N VAL A 245 56.31 -27.64 -16.14
CA VAL A 245 55.74 -27.32 -14.82
C VAL A 245 54.79 -26.14 -15.00
N VAL A 246 53.62 -26.21 -14.39
CA VAL A 246 52.57 -25.18 -14.46
C VAL A 246 52.45 -24.53 -13.09
N THR A 247 52.59 -23.24 -13.04
CA THR A 247 52.24 -22.41 -11.86
C THR A 247 50.77 -22.13 -11.86
N HIS A 248 50.04 -22.64 -10.88
CA HIS A 248 48.63 -22.45 -10.72
C HIS A 248 48.33 -22.47 -9.22
N VAL A 249 48.21 -21.26 -8.65
CA VAL A 249 48.10 -21.06 -7.20
C VAL A 249 46.84 -21.76 -6.66
N ALA A 250 47.03 -22.56 -5.60
CA ALA A 250 45.93 -23.25 -4.91
C ALA A 250 45.02 -24.07 -5.82
N HIS A 251 45.59 -24.78 -6.80
CA HIS A 251 44.86 -25.48 -7.88
C HIS A 251 43.93 -26.62 -7.41
N GLY A 252 44.18 -27.23 -6.26
CA GLY A 252 43.37 -28.29 -5.68
C GLY A 252 43.28 -29.60 -6.45
N PHE A 253 44.01 -29.77 -7.56
CA PHE A 253 44.06 -31.02 -8.31
C PHE A 253 44.83 -32.10 -7.57
N SER A 254 44.53 -33.37 -7.91
CA SER A 254 45.28 -34.52 -7.48
C SER A 254 46.10 -35.10 -8.63
N THR A 255 47.24 -35.79 -8.30
CA THR A 255 48.01 -36.48 -9.29
C THR A 255 47.16 -37.51 -10.02
N GLY A 256 47.23 -37.53 -11.37
CA GLY A 256 46.41 -38.35 -12.25
C GLY A 256 45.18 -37.64 -12.76
N ALA A 257 44.86 -36.42 -12.29
CA ALA A 257 43.73 -35.66 -12.85
C ALA A 257 43.97 -35.30 -14.32
N SER A 258 42.87 -35.24 -15.08
CA SER A 258 42.89 -34.79 -16.47
C SER A 258 42.44 -33.32 -16.52
N VAL A 259 43.26 -32.46 -17.07
CA VAL A 259 42.98 -31.04 -17.31
C VAL A 259 43.06 -30.74 -18.80
N THR A 260 42.32 -29.72 -19.26
CA THR A 260 42.45 -29.22 -20.62
C THR A 260 43.05 -27.82 -20.57
N ILE A 261 44.18 -27.66 -21.22
CA ILE A 261 44.89 -26.38 -21.34
C ILE A 261 44.53 -25.73 -22.67
N ALA A 262 44.30 -24.44 -22.70
CA ALA A 262 44.00 -23.66 -23.89
C ALA A 262 44.60 -22.27 -23.83
N GLY A 263 44.69 -21.59 -24.95
CA GLY A 263 45.14 -20.20 -25.05
C GLY A 263 46.64 -19.98 -24.87
N SER A 264 47.45 -21.05 -24.68
CA SER A 264 48.90 -20.89 -24.55
C SER A 264 49.57 -20.50 -25.84
N GLU A 265 50.62 -19.72 -25.76
CA GLU A 265 51.56 -19.44 -26.77
C GLU A 265 52.69 -20.49 -26.76
N SER A 266 53.49 -20.54 -27.85
CA SER A 266 54.67 -21.43 -27.89
C SER A 266 55.77 -20.89 -27.01
N ILE A 267 56.48 -21.79 -26.33
CA ILE A 267 57.63 -21.48 -25.51
C ILE A 267 58.89 -21.81 -26.33
N PHE A 268 59.65 -20.81 -26.72
CA PHE A 268 60.92 -21.01 -27.45
C PHE A 268 62.06 -20.34 -26.69
N ASP A 269 63.21 -21.05 -26.72
CA ASP A 269 64.44 -20.53 -26.25
C ASP A 269 65.06 -19.52 -27.27
N THR A 270 66.20 -18.95 -26.94
CA THR A 270 66.90 -17.97 -27.80
C THR A 270 67.37 -18.50 -29.13
N ASP A 271 67.51 -19.83 -29.27
CA ASP A 271 67.93 -20.50 -30.52
C ASP A 271 66.72 -20.97 -31.35
N GLY A 272 65.48 -20.71 -30.86
CA GLY A 272 64.25 -21.07 -31.56
C GLY A 272 63.81 -22.53 -31.34
N ASN A 273 64.39 -23.21 -30.35
CA ASN A 273 63.97 -24.56 -29.95
C ASN A 273 63.02 -24.44 -28.80
N GLY A 274 62.04 -25.29 -28.74
CA GLY A 274 61.12 -25.29 -27.60
C GLY A 274 59.87 -26.11 -27.89
N ILE A 275 58.82 -25.74 -27.15
CA ILE A 275 57.53 -26.45 -27.14
C ILE A 275 56.49 -25.59 -27.86
N SER A 276 55.96 -26.12 -28.96
CA SER A 276 54.93 -25.43 -29.73
C SER A 276 53.58 -25.35 -28.94
N TYR A 277 52.78 -24.31 -29.17
CA TYR A 277 51.47 -24.15 -28.57
C TYR A 277 50.56 -25.38 -28.78
N SER A 278 50.71 -26.10 -29.91
CA SER A 278 49.93 -27.28 -30.20
C SER A 278 50.25 -28.46 -29.25
N ASN A 279 51.47 -28.47 -28.69
CA ASN A 279 51.91 -29.45 -27.72
C ASN A 279 51.74 -28.99 -26.26
N LEU A 280 51.43 -27.73 -26.03
CA LEU A 280 51.04 -27.19 -24.71
C LEU A 280 49.54 -27.32 -24.51
N ASN A 281 48.73 -26.92 -25.49
CA ASN A 281 47.27 -26.95 -25.43
C ASN A 281 46.69 -28.37 -25.56
N GLY A 282 45.45 -28.56 -25.09
CA GLY A 282 44.71 -29.82 -25.14
C GLY A 282 44.63 -30.55 -23.80
N ALA A 283 44.07 -31.78 -23.83
CA ALA A 283 43.93 -32.58 -22.63
C ALA A 283 45.29 -33.10 -22.13
N ARG A 284 45.54 -32.96 -20.84
CA ARG A 284 46.77 -33.37 -20.14
C ARG A 284 46.44 -34.15 -18.87
N THR A 285 47.13 -35.25 -18.67
CA THR A 285 47.18 -35.93 -17.35
C THR A 285 48.31 -35.30 -16.54
N ILE A 286 48.02 -34.81 -15.35
CA ILE A 286 48.95 -34.04 -14.54
C ILE A 286 49.53 -34.87 -13.37
N THR A 287 50.72 -34.48 -12.94
CA THR A 287 51.32 -34.90 -11.69
C THR A 287 51.48 -33.69 -10.80
N VAL A 288 50.90 -33.70 -9.60
CA VAL A 288 50.99 -32.61 -8.66
C VAL A 288 52.39 -32.58 -8.06
N VAL A 289 52.98 -31.38 -8.02
CA VAL A 289 54.29 -31.11 -7.41
C VAL A 289 54.07 -30.60 -5.98
N ASP A 290 53.23 -29.59 -5.82
CA ASP A 290 52.83 -29.01 -4.57
C ASP A 290 51.47 -28.31 -4.72
N ASP A 291 50.98 -27.57 -3.75
CA ASP A 291 49.66 -26.91 -3.75
C ASP A 291 49.52 -25.83 -4.83
N ASN A 292 50.64 -25.35 -5.39
CA ASN A 292 50.69 -24.25 -6.38
C ASN A 292 51.25 -24.68 -7.73
N HIS A 293 51.78 -25.92 -7.83
CA HIS A 293 52.44 -26.39 -9.04
C HIS A 293 52.01 -27.83 -9.38
N TYR A 294 51.80 -28.09 -10.65
CA TYR A 294 51.70 -29.42 -11.22
C TYR A 294 52.49 -29.49 -12.51
N GLN A 295 52.75 -30.66 -13.00
CA GLN A 295 53.50 -30.87 -14.22
C GLN A 295 52.77 -31.85 -15.16
N PHE A 296 53.06 -31.71 -16.45
CA PHE A 296 52.69 -32.67 -17.46
C PHE A 296 53.84 -32.93 -18.44
N THR A 297 53.78 -34.01 -19.20
CA THR A 297 54.81 -34.33 -20.19
C THR A 297 54.26 -34.14 -21.59
N THR A 298 54.97 -33.42 -22.43
CA THR A 298 54.75 -33.32 -23.87
C THR A 298 55.40 -34.48 -24.64
N GLY A 299 55.43 -34.49 -25.97
CA GLY A 299 56.10 -35.53 -26.74
C GLY A 299 57.62 -35.50 -26.50
N SER A 300 58.30 -36.66 -26.63
CA SER A 300 59.75 -36.76 -26.44
C SER A 300 60.62 -35.91 -27.42
N SER A 301 60.03 -35.41 -28.49
CA SER A 301 60.62 -34.47 -29.47
C SER A 301 60.55 -33.02 -29.03
N ASP A 302 59.85 -32.74 -27.92
CA ASP A 302 59.54 -31.36 -27.53
C ASP A 302 60.40 -30.88 -26.35
N ALA A 303 61.51 -31.52 -26.10
CA ALA A 303 62.41 -31.12 -25.01
C ALA A 303 62.99 -29.75 -25.29
N ALA A 304 62.78 -28.81 -24.33
CA ALA A 304 63.41 -27.49 -24.38
C ALA A 304 64.92 -27.60 -24.27
N THR A 305 65.68 -26.82 -25.01
CA THR A 305 67.15 -26.80 -24.89
C THR A 305 67.64 -25.90 -23.75
N GLU A 306 66.83 -24.98 -23.30
CA GLU A 306 67.11 -24.09 -22.17
C GLU A 306 65.93 -24.10 -21.18
N SER A 307 66.18 -23.64 -19.97
CA SER A 307 65.13 -23.43 -18.98
C SER A 307 64.49 -22.07 -19.23
N VAL A 308 63.21 -22.07 -19.67
CA VAL A 308 62.48 -20.87 -20.05
C VAL A 308 61.07 -20.88 -19.45
N ASP A 309 60.62 -19.75 -18.96
CA ASP A 309 59.25 -19.50 -18.58
C ASP A 309 58.49 -18.96 -19.78
N GLY A 310 57.14 -19.24 -19.85
CA GLY A 310 56.34 -18.80 -20.97
C GLY A 310 54.93 -19.29 -20.93
N GLY A 311 54.20 -19.18 -22.03
CA GLY A 311 52.82 -19.53 -22.18
C GLY A 311 51.93 -18.37 -22.57
N GLY A 312 52.36 -17.15 -22.24
CA GLY A 312 51.63 -15.92 -22.54
C GLY A 312 50.54 -15.59 -21.52
N VAL A 313 49.81 -14.53 -21.81
CA VAL A 313 48.81 -13.93 -20.88
C VAL A 313 47.39 -14.51 -21.01
N ARG A 314 47.17 -15.51 -21.83
CA ARG A 314 45.83 -16.06 -22.13
C ARG A 314 45.66 -17.52 -21.82
N VAL A 315 46.52 -18.05 -20.98
CA VAL A 315 46.45 -19.50 -20.63
C VAL A 315 45.28 -19.77 -19.73
N THR A 316 44.43 -20.69 -20.14
CA THR A 316 43.31 -21.17 -19.37
C THR A 316 43.39 -22.65 -19.10
N VAL A 317 42.87 -23.09 -17.96
CA VAL A 317 42.78 -24.50 -17.59
C VAL A 317 41.34 -24.84 -17.26
N SER A 318 40.83 -25.93 -17.81
CA SER A 318 39.53 -26.50 -17.48
C SER A 318 39.75 -27.85 -16.78
N GLY A 319 39.15 -28.00 -15.60
CA GLY A 319 39.23 -29.20 -14.77
C GLY A 319 38.19 -29.16 -13.65
N HIS A 320 38.17 -30.23 -12.82
CA HIS A 320 37.17 -30.33 -11.75
C HIS A 320 37.80 -30.74 -10.41
N PRO A 321 38.66 -29.92 -9.81
CA PRO A 321 39.16 -30.21 -8.46
C PRO A 321 38.10 -29.94 -7.40
N PRO A 322 38.06 -30.70 -6.28
CA PRO A 322 37.23 -30.31 -5.15
C PRO A 322 37.58 -28.87 -4.72
N THR A 323 36.60 -27.99 -4.75
CA THR A 323 36.86 -26.56 -4.52
C THR A 323 35.93 -25.95 -3.49
N ARG A 324 36.42 -24.92 -2.78
CA ARG A 324 35.62 -24.04 -1.94
C ARG A 324 35.06 -22.85 -2.71
N ASN A 325 35.54 -22.63 -3.94
CA ASN A 325 35.05 -21.58 -4.84
C ASN A 325 33.77 -22.05 -5.58
N TRP A 326 32.68 -22.01 -4.86
CA TRP A 326 31.35 -22.28 -5.38
C TRP A 326 30.30 -21.52 -4.60
N ASP A 327 29.23 -21.17 -5.25
CA ASP A 327 28.11 -20.45 -4.67
C ASP A 327 26.79 -20.90 -5.34
N GLU A 328 25.69 -20.42 -4.79
CA GLU A 328 24.35 -20.78 -5.27
C GLU A 328 23.48 -19.54 -5.44
N GLN A 329 22.42 -19.69 -6.19
CA GLN A 329 21.46 -18.60 -6.41
C GLN A 329 20.83 -18.13 -5.10
N VAL A 330 20.78 -16.80 -4.92
CA VAL A 330 20.19 -16.18 -3.72
C VAL A 330 18.68 -16.36 -3.68
N VAL A 331 18.00 -16.15 -4.81
CA VAL A 331 16.53 -16.18 -4.90
C VAL A 331 16.08 -17.57 -5.28
N SER A 332 15.63 -18.36 -4.33
CA SER A 332 15.25 -19.77 -4.55
C SER A 332 14.28 -20.29 -3.48
N ALA A 333 13.70 -21.46 -3.71
CA ALA A 333 12.91 -22.15 -2.70
C ALA A 333 13.73 -22.57 -1.47
N VAL A 334 15.05 -22.74 -1.62
CA VAL A 334 15.97 -23.06 -0.52
C VAL A 334 16.28 -21.85 0.34
N ASN A 335 16.62 -20.73 -0.31
CA ASN A 335 17.13 -19.54 0.38
C ASN A 335 16.03 -18.50 0.67
N GLY A 336 14.84 -18.71 0.12
CA GLY A 336 13.71 -17.78 0.22
C GLY A 336 13.70 -16.77 -0.93
N TYR A 337 12.79 -15.82 -0.82
CA TYR A 337 12.55 -14.81 -1.84
C TYR A 337 12.66 -13.40 -1.24
N PRO A 338 12.92 -12.37 -2.05
CA PRO A 338 13.03 -11.01 -1.55
C PRO A 338 11.70 -10.50 -0.98
N LYS A 339 11.75 -9.96 0.25
CA LYS A 339 10.59 -9.34 0.91
C LYS A 339 10.21 -8.00 0.29
N THR A 340 11.16 -7.32 -0.31
CA THR A 340 10.98 -5.96 -0.81
C THR A 340 11.86 -5.67 -2.01
N GLY A 341 11.43 -4.72 -2.83
CA GLY A 341 12.21 -4.18 -3.91
C GLY A 341 11.74 -2.77 -4.28
N VAL A 342 12.62 -2.01 -4.91
CA VAL A 342 12.32 -0.65 -5.35
C VAL A 342 13.17 -0.26 -6.56
N PHE A 343 12.60 0.54 -7.45
CA PHE A 343 13.35 1.19 -8.52
C PHE A 343 14.05 2.45 -7.98
N HIS A 344 15.36 2.52 -8.14
CA HIS A 344 16.17 3.66 -7.75
C HIS A 344 17.35 3.82 -8.71
N GLU A 345 17.62 5.05 -9.16
CA GLU A 345 18.73 5.38 -10.08
C GLU A 345 18.87 4.41 -11.26
N GLN A 346 17.77 4.15 -11.98
CA GLN A 346 17.71 3.24 -13.15
C GLN A 346 18.07 1.78 -12.85
N ARG A 347 18.02 1.35 -11.60
CA ARG A 347 18.24 -0.03 -11.15
C ARG A 347 17.01 -0.53 -10.40
N LEU A 348 16.79 -1.83 -10.46
CA LEU A 348 15.89 -2.52 -9.54
C LEU A 348 16.71 -3.05 -8.36
N PHE A 349 16.43 -2.57 -7.16
CA PHE A 349 16.99 -3.14 -5.93
C PHE A 349 16.01 -4.13 -5.32
N ILE A 350 16.52 -5.28 -4.90
CA ILE A 350 15.79 -6.32 -4.15
C ILE A 350 16.53 -6.62 -2.85
N ALA A 351 15.80 -6.96 -1.79
CA ALA A 351 16.40 -7.22 -0.49
C ALA A 351 15.50 -8.08 0.43
N GLY A 352 16.08 -8.53 1.54
CA GLY A 352 15.34 -9.25 2.58
C GLY A 352 15.04 -10.69 2.21
N VAL A 353 15.99 -11.41 1.62
CA VAL A 353 15.86 -12.85 1.34
C VAL A 353 16.05 -13.64 2.65
N THR A 354 15.22 -14.64 2.90
CA THR A 354 15.11 -15.32 4.21
C THR A 354 16.45 -15.79 4.80
N ASN A 355 17.29 -16.45 4.01
CA ASN A 355 18.58 -16.99 4.49
C ASN A 355 19.72 -15.97 4.47
N ILE A 356 19.50 -14.79 3.86
CA ILE A 356 20.43 -13.65 3.88
C ILE A 356 19.65 -12.33 4.00
N PRO A 357 19.03 -12.10 5.16
CA PRO A 357 18.05 -11.03 5.34
C PRO A 357 18.59 -9.61 5.26
N ASP A 358 19.90 -9.44 5.32
CA ASP A 358 20.64 -8.18 5.30
C ASP A 358 21.33 -7.87 3.96
N LEU A 359 21.09 -8.70 2.93
CA LEU A 359 21.59 -8.48 1.57
C LEU A 359 20.73 -7.48 0.82
N VAL A 360 21.37 -6.55 0.13
CA VAL A 360 20.81 -5.68 -0.91
C VAL A 360 21.46 -6.00 -2.24
N ALA A 361 20.68 -6.36 -3.24
CA ALA A 361 21.13 -6.58 -4.60
C ALA A 361 20.46 -5.57 -5.54
N GLY A 362 21.26 -4.84 -6.32
CA GLY A 362 20.82 -3.89 -7.33
C GLY A 362 21.15 -4.39 -8.73
N SER A 363 20.23 -4.32 -9.67
CA SER A 363 20.41 -4.72 -11.06
C SER A 363 21.45 -3.86 -11.79
N GLN A 364 21.87 -4.28 -12.97
CA GLN A 364 22.59 -3.42 -13.89
C GLN A 364 21.78 -2.18 -14.25
N SER A 365 22.48 -1.07 -14.53
CA SER A 365 21.84 0.18 -14.91
C SER A 365 21.07 0.03 -16.23
N GLY A 366 19.76 0.29 -16.19
CA GLY A 366 18.86 0.17 -17.35
C GLY A 366 18.44 -1.26 -17.72
N ALA A 367 18.99 -2.29 -17.04
CA ALA A 367 18.61 -3.70 -17.22
C ALA A 367 18.08 -4.27 -15.90
N PHE A 368 16.79 -4.04 -15.62
CA PHE A 368 16.18 -4.27 -14.31
C PHE A 368 16.17 -5.74 -13.83
N PHE A 369 16.35 -6.69 -14.74
CA PHE A 369 16.34 -8.12 -14.40
C PHE A 369 17.70 -8.79 -14.60
N ASN A 370 18.74 -7.97 -14.80
CA ASN A 370 20.13 -8.42 -14.89
C ASN A 370 20.89 -8.04 -13.61
N PHE A 371 21.26 -9.05 -12.82
CA PHE A 371 22.02 -8.91 -11.56
C PHE A 371 23.43 -9.51 -11.66
N ASP A 372 23.98 -9.63 -12.87
CA ASP A 372 25.35 -10.09 -13.05
C ASP A 372 26.36 -9.04 -12.56
N THR A 373 27.20 -9.44 -11.62
CA THR A 373 28.20 -8.55 -11.00
C THR A 373 29.39 -8.25 -11.92
N GLY A 374 29.60 -9.08 -12.94
CA GLY A 374 30.65 -8.89 -13.96
C GLY A 374 32.03 -8.59 -13.38
N GLU A 375 32.68 -7.56 -13.91
CA GLU A 375 34.01 -7.06 -13.52
C GLU A 375 33.93 -5.81 -12.60
N ALA A 376 32.76 -5.54 -12.01
CA ALA A 376 32.47 -4.38 -11.16
C ALA A 376 32.63 -3.02 -11.86
N LEU A 377 32.27 -2.96 -13.17
CA LEU A 377 32.18 -1.69 -13.90
C LEU A 377 31.01 -0.84 -13.38
N ASP A 378 31.04 0.46 -13.61
CA ASP A 378 30.05 1.42 -13.08
C ASP A 378 28.58 1.08 -13.41
N SER A 379 28.33 0.45 -14.56
CA SER A 379 27.00 0.06 -15.00
C SER A 379 26.55 -1.32 -14.48
N GLU A 380 27.46 -2.13 -13.96
CA GLU A 380 27.17 -3.49 -13.51
C GLU A 380 26.38 -3.57 -12.21
N SER A 381 25.91 -4.75 -11.88
CA SER A 381 25.04 -4.95 -10.71
C SER A 381 25.79 -4.72 -9.39
N ILE A 382 25.04 -4.33 -8.39
CA ILE A 382 25.50 -4.05 -7.03
C ILE A 382 25.07 -5.17 -6.11
N GLN A 383 25.98 -5.72 -5.32
CA GLN A 383 25.65 -6.66 -4.27
C GLN A 383 26.39 -6.28 -3.01
N ILE A 384 25.64 -5.92 -1.94
CA ILE A 384 26.21 -5.46 -0.68
C ILE A 384 25.39 -5.98 0.49
N GLN A 385 26.06 -6.35 1.57
CA GLN A 385 25.48 -6.81 2.81
C GLN A 385 25.68 -5.77 3.91
N ILE A 386 24.69 -5.62 4.81
CA ILE A 386 24.79 -4.71 5.95
C ILE A 386 25.77 -5.29 6.97
N ALA A 387 26.94 -4.67 7.10
CA ALA A 387 27.91 -5.03 8.13
C ALA A 387 27.54 -4.34 9.45
N SER A 388 26.94 -5.06 10.39
CA SER A 388 26.60 -4.56 11.72
C SER A 388 26.74 -5.64 12.79
N ASP A 389 26.72 -5.24 14.06
CA ASP A 389 26.85 -6.15 15.21
C ASP A 389 25.65 -7.11 15.37
N GLU A 390 24.53 -6.81 14.73
CA GLU A 390 23.27 -7.57 14.75
C GLU A 390 22.81 -7.88 13.33
N ILE A 391 22.08 -8.98 13.15
CA ILE A 391 21.42 -9.29 11.88
C ILE A 391 20.25 -8.34 11.70
N ASN A 392 20.35 -7.47 10.70
CA ASN A 392 19.33 -6.49 10.34
C ASN A 392 18.47 -7.00 9.21
N GLU A 393 17.34 -7.64 9.53
CA GLU A 393 16.37 -8.10 8.55
C GLU A 393 15.76 -6.91 7.80
N ILE A 394 16.02 -6.80 6.51
CA ILE A 394 15.48 -5.73 5.66
C ILE A 394 14.01 -6.02 5.41
N ARG A 395 13.14 -5.06 5.76
CA ARG A 395 11.69 -5.14 5.59
C ARG A 395 11.19 -4.29 4.45
N HIS A 396 11.76 -3.10 4.29
CA HIS A 396 11.36 -2.19 3.22
C HIS A 396 12.56 -1.46 2.63
N LEU A 397 12.52 -1.28 1.33
CA LEU A 397 13.35 -0.34 0.58
C LEU A 397 12.51 0.84 0.12
N LYS A 398 13.04 2.05 0.17
CA LYS A 398 12.37 3.25 -0.31
C LYS A 398 13.32 4.13 -1.11
N SER A 399 12.88 4.53 -2.29
CA SER A 399 13.62 5.47 -3.14
C SER A 399 13.27 6.90 -2.73
N SER A 400 14.27 7.66 -2.33
CA SER A 400 14.20 9.10 -2.08
C SER A 400 15.41 9.78 -2.73
N LYS A 401 16.04 10.76 -2.10
CA LYS A 401 17.35 11.30 -2.53
C LYS A 401 18.47 10.26 -2.44
N VAL A 402 18.28 9.25 -1.60
CA VAL A 402 19.15 8.11 -1.41
C VAL A 402 18.25 6.87 -1.38
N LEU A 403 18.83 5.69 -1.44
CA LEU A 403 18.09 4.46 -1.18
C LEU A 403 17.99 4.24 0.33
N GLU A 404 16.81 4.41 0.88
CA GLU A 404 16.51 4.15 2.30
C GLU A 404 16.28 2.66 2.52
N ILE A 405 16.92 2.11 3.54
CA ILE A 405 16.84 0.70 3.94
C ILE A 405 16.28 0.63 5.35
N LEU A 406 15.06 0.13 5.49
CA LEU A 406 14.36 0.04 6.75
C LEU A 406 14.34 -1.42 7.21
N THR A 407 15.00 -1.69 8.35
CA THR A 407 15.15 -3.04 8.88
C THR A 407 14.26 -3.26 10.12
N ASN A 408 14.30 -4.45 10.68
CA ASN A 408 13.57 -4.78 11.91
C ASN A 408 14.09 -4.04 13.15
N THR A 409 15.35 -3.60 13.17
CA THR A 409 16.02 -3.00 14.35
C THR A 409 16.56 -1.60 14.12
N ALA A 410 16.81 -1.21 12.87
CA ALA A 410 17.49 0.05 12.52
C ALA A 410 17.08 0.60 11.16
N GLU A 411 17.45 1.84 10.91
CA GLU A 411 17.29 2.52 9.61
C GLU A 411 18.67 2.86 9.06
N PHE A 412 18.87 2.52 7.79
CA PHE A 412 20.08 2.78 7.03
C PHE A 412 19.74 3.53 5.73
N PHE A 413 20.74 4.08 5.12
CA PHE A 413 20.66 4.48 3.72
C PHE A 413 21.88 4.00 2.94
N LEU A 414 21.68 3.78 1.66
CA LEU A 414 22.70 3.50 0.68
C LEU A 414 22.97 4.77 -0.11
N LYS A 415 24.22 5.20 -0.17
CA LYS A 415 24.67 6.37 -0.92
C LYS A 415 26.00 6.12 -1.62
N ALA A 416 26.23 6.87 -2.70
CA ALA A 416 27.55 7.06 -3.30
C ALA A 416 28.23 8.31 -2.75
N SER A 417 29.42 8.59 -3.22
CA SER A 417 30.12 9.88 -3.03
C SER A 417 29.27 11.03 -3.54
N ILE A 418 29.40 12.21 -2.92
CA ILE A 418 28.56 13.39 -3.24
C ILE A 418 28.55 13.69 -4.75
N GLY A 419 27.34 13.72 -5.33
CA GLY A 419 27.11 14.06 -6.73
C GLY A 419 27.43 12.94 -7.72
N LYS A 420 27.68 11.72 -7.26
CA LYS A 420 27.86 10.54 -8.11
C LYS A 420 26.70 9.57 -8.00
N PRO A 421 26.39 8.81 -9.06
CA PRO A 421 25.42 7.73 -9.00
C PRO A 421 25.99 6.53 -8.21
N LEU A 422 25.11 5.63 -7.80
CA LEU A 422 25.49 4.36 -7.18
C LEU A 422 26.21 3.44 -8.18
N THR A 423 27.44 3.02 -7.85
CA THR A 423 28.22 2.06 -8.63
C THR A 423 28.74 0.94 -7.75
N PRO A 424 29.13 -0.22 -8.28
CA PRO A 424 29.65 -1.34 -7.47
C PRO A 424 30.85 -0.96 -6.60
N THR A 425 31.66 0.02 -7.04
CA THR A 425 32.89 0.46 -6.36
C THR A 425 32.72 1.72 -5.52
N ASP A 426 31.62 2.48 -5.67
CA ASP A 426 31.35 3.72 -4.92
C ASP A 426 29.97 3.62 -4.27
N ILE A 427 29.88 2.82 -3.19
CA ILE A 427 28.68 2.67 -2.38
C ILE A 427 29.01 2.56 -0.90
N GLN A 428 28.16 3.11 -0.06
CA GLN A 428 28.26 3.02 1.39
C GLN A 428 26.89 2.81 2.03
N ILE A 429 26.78 1.82 2.93
CA ILE A 429 25.63 1.68 3.82
C ILE A 429 25.95 2.39 5.13
N VAL A 430 25.10 3.34 5.51
CA VAL A 430 25.29 4.15 6.72
C VAL A 430 24.08 4.02 7.63
N ARG A 431 24.28 3.57 8.86
CA ARG A 431 23.23 3.50 9.88
C ARG A 431 22.87 4.91 10.37
N GLN A 432 21.60 5.20 10.47
CA GLN A 432 21.06 6.50 10.88
C GLN A 432 20.38 6.46 12.24
N SER A 433 19.58 5.44 12.51
CA SER A 433 18.83 5.31 13.75
C SER A 433 18.59 3.84 14.11
N LEU A 434 18.09 3.59 15.33
CA LEU A 434 17.92 2.26 15.94
C LEU A 434 16.49 2.05 16.42
N PHE A 435 15.49 2.25 15.55
CA PHE A 435 14.09 2.12 15.94
C PHE A 435 13.39 0.93 15.27
N GLY A 436 13.84 0.55 14.09
CA GLY A 436 13.26 -0.50 13.27
C GLY A 436 11.89 -0.17 12.71
N CYS A 437 11.51 -0.83 11.63
CA CYS A 437 10.29 -0.61 10.88
C CYS A 437 9.33 -1.81 11.02
N SER A 438 8.02 -1.56 11.02
CA SER A 438 6.97 -2.57 10.91
C SER A 438 7.03 -3.27 9.55
N GLN A 439 6.66 -4.55 9.49
CA GLN A 439 6.59 -5.29 8.23
C GLN A 439 5.29 -5.01 7.46
N LYS A 440 4.17 -4.84 8.16
CA LYS A 440 2.82 -4.75 7.54
C LYS A 440 2.53 -3.37 6.96
N ALA A 441 2.79 -2.33 7.73
CA ALA A 441 2.51 -0.96 7.34
C ALA A 441 3.64 -0.40 6.48
N MET A 442 3.47 -0.41 5.16
CA MET A 442 4.49 0.05 4.22
C MET A 442 4.87 1.52 4.44
N PRO A 443 6.17 1.87 4.46
CA PRO A 443 6.62 3.25 4.46
C PRO A 443 6.13 4.01 3.23
N ARG A 444 5.72 5.28 3.41
CA ARG A 444 5.27 6.14 2.31
C ARG A 444 5.99 7.49 2.36
N GLN A 445 6.24 8.05 1.19
CA GLN A 445 6.78 9.41 1.11
C GLN A 445 5.68 10.43 1.41
N TYR A 446 5.95 11.41 2.27
CA TYR A 446 5.02 12.44 2.65
C TYR A 446 5.77 13.75 2.93
N ASP A 447 5.42 14.82 2.22
CA ASP A 447 5.98 16.18 2.38
C ASP A 447 7.52 16.22 2.45
N GLY A 448 8.20 15.45 1.59
CA GLY A 448 9.66 15.41 1.46
C GLY A 448 10.41 14.51 2.48
N GLY A 449 9.70 13.81 3.36
CA GLY A 449 10.21 12.77 4.23
C GLY A 449 9.57 11.41 3.97
N THR A 450 10.06 10.37 4.61
CA THR A 450 9.43 9.05 4.60
C THR A 450 8.78 8.78 5.96
N ILE A 451 7.45 8.65 5.97
CA ILE A 451 6.71 8.22 7.16
C ILE A 451 6.71 6.70 7.23
N TYR A 452 7.07 6.16 8.38
CA TYR A 452 7.04 4.73 8.65
C TYR A 452 6.53 4.44 10.06
N ILE A 453 6.06 3.23 10.27
CA ILE A 453 5.64 2.72 11.57
C ILE A 453 6.81 1.97 12.18
N GLN A 454 7.17 2.33 13.42
CA GLN A 454 8.23 1.62 14.17
C GLN A 454 7.87 0.15 14.37
N ASN A 455 8.87 -0.71 14.59
CA ASN A 455 8.70 -2.16 14.80
C ASN A 455 7.70 -2.55 15.91
N ASN A 456 7.37 -1.63 16.83
CA ASN A 456 6.33 -1.83 17.85
C ASN A 456 4.89 -1.70 17.30
N ASN A 457 4.69 -1.48 16.01
CA ASN A 457 3.42 -1.28 15.31
C ASN A 457 2.54 -0.15 15.87
N LYS A 458 3.13 0.80 16.59
CA LYS A 458 2.40 1.87 17.27
C LYS A 458 2.99 3.26 17.05
N THR A 459 4.31 3.38 17.14
CA THR A 459 4.97 4.69 17.03
C THR A 459 5.15 5.05 15.57
N VAL A 460 4.60 6.19 15.18
CA VAL A 460 4.75 6.76 13.83
C VAL A 460 5.98 7.66 13.82
N ARG A 461 6.88 7.43 12.91
CA ARG A 461 8.11 8.19 12.73
C ARG A 461 8.21 8.75 11.33
N GLU A 462 8.90 9.86 11.24
CA GLU A 462 9.27 10.48 9.98
C GLU A 462 10.79 10.47 9.81
N PHE A 463 11.26 9.93 8.70
CA PHE A 463 12.65 9.86 8.31
C PHE A 463 12.93 10.99 7.33
N VAL A 464 13.62 12.03 7.82
CA VAL A 464 13.83 13.30 7.08
C VAL A 464 15.30 13.63 7.01
N PHE A 465 15.75 14.03 5.82
CA PHE A 465 17.10 14.51 5.61
C PHE A 465 17.32 15.89 6.24
N ASN A 466 18.31 16.00 7.11
CA ASN A 466 18.74 17.26 7.69
C ASN A 466 19.99 17.77 6.94
N SER A 467 19.81 18.85 6.16
CA SER A 467 20.86 19.41 5.34
C SER A 467 22.02 20.05 6.15
N SER A 468 21.82 20.35 7.44
CA SER A 468 22.85 20.95 8.28
C SER A 468 23.81 19.93 8.88
N THR A 469 23.36 18.68 9.10
CA THR A 469 24.18 17.59 9.60
C THR A 469 24.54 16.57 8.52
N GLU A 470 23.94 16.67 7.32
CA GLU A 470 24.02 15.68 6.23
C GLU A 470 23.59 14.29 6.63
N GLU A 471 22.70 14.18 7.62
CA GLU A 471 22.18 12.94 8.18
C GLU A 471 20.66 12.89 8.07
N PHE A 472 20.08 11.69 8.12
CA PHE A 472 18.66 11.51 8.30
C PHE A 472 18.31 11.44 9.79
N ALA A 473 17.29 12.17 10.19
CA ALA A 473 16.73 12.11 11.54
C ALA A 473 15.41 11.33 11.53
N SER A 474 15.23 10.45 12.52
CA SER A 474 13.96 9.75 12.72
C SER A 474 13.20 10.39 13.88
N ALA A 475 12.23 11.27 13.56
CA ALA A 475 11.43 12.00 14.54
C ALA A 475 10.07 11.32 14.78
N PRO A 476 9.62 11.15 16.03
CA PRO A 476 8.27 10.66 16.32
C PRO A 476 7.24 11.77 16.08
N ILE A 477 6.38 11.62 15.06
CA ILE A 477 5.37 12.63 14.70
C ILE A 477 4.03 12.47 15.43
N ALA A 478 3.76 11.30 16.02
CA ALA A 478 2.55 11.06 16.82
C ALA A 478 2.81 11.11 18.34
N LEU A 479 3.88 11.75 18.81
CA LEU A 479 4.26 11.75 20.23
C LEU A 479 3.15 12.29 21.15
N ILE A 480 2.53 13.38 20.74
CA ILE A 480 1.47 14.05 21.51
C ILE A 480 0.08 13.42 21.30
N SER A 481 -0.03 12.46 20.37
CA SER A 481 -1.27 11.79 19.96
C SER A 481 -1.05 10.27 19.87
N ASN A 482 -0.19 9.70 20.69
CA ASN A 482 0.31 8.31 20.57
C ASN A 482 -0.76 7.23 20.73
N HIS A 483 -1.95 7.57 21.18
CA HIS A 483 -3.08 6.64 21.35
C HIS A 483 -3.90 6.44 20.07
N VAL A 484 -3.73 7.30 19.05
CA VAL A 484 -4.51 7.22 17.80
C VAL A 484 -4.09 6.09 16.90
N VAL A 485 -2.86 5.56 17.07
CA VAL A 485 -2.35 4.43 16.32
C VAL A 485 -2.21 3.22 17.23
N SER A 486 -2.81 2.09 16.82
CA SER A 486 -2.82 0.83 17.54
C SER A 486 -2.68 -0.35 16.60
N ASN A 487 -1.51 -1.03 16.62
CA ASN A 487 -1.21 -2.16 15.73
C ASN A 487 -1.55 -1.86 14.26
N ALA A 488 -0.83 -0.90 13.68
CA ALA A 488 -1.00 -0.49 12.29
C ALA A 488 -0.86 -1.68 11.33
N THR A 489 -1.80 -1.81 10.40
CA THR A 489 -1.84 -2.91 9.42
C THR A 489 -1.61 -2.45 8.00
N ASP A 490 -2.00 -1.24 7.64
CA ASP A 490 -1.85 -0.70 6.29
C ASP A 490 -1.69 0.81 6.30
N THR A 491 -1.11 1.37 5.24
CA THR A 491 -0.87 2.81 5.09
C THR A 491 -1.10 3.26 3.66
N ALA A 492 -1.61 4.46 3.52
CA ALA A 492 -1.69 5.15 2.23
C ALA A 492 -1.53 6.66 2.42
N GLN A 493 -1.31 7.37 1.33
CA GLN A 493 -1.24 8.83 1.33
C GLN A 493 -1.94 9.41 0.11
N VAL A 494 -2.48 10.60 0.26
CA VAL A 494 -2.96 11.43 -0.83
C VAL A 494 -2.29 12.80 -0.73
N ASN A 495 -1.73 13.28 -1.85
CA ASN A 495 -0.99 14.53 -1.87
C ASN A 495 -1.89 15.76 -2.03
N SER A 496 -3.07 15.58 -2.60
CA SER A 496 -4.14 16.57 -2.66
C SER A 496 -5.46 15.84 -2.86
N LEU A 497 -6.52 16.32 -2.22
CA LEU A 497 -7.87 15.87 -2.52
C LEU A 497 -8.41 16.62 -3.75
N THR A 498 -9.39 16.07 -4.42
CA THR A 498 -10.10 16.77 -5.50
C THR A 498 -10.66 18.09 -4.95
N ASP A 499 -10.34 19.20 -5.61
CA ASP A 499 -10.74 20.55 -5.23
C ASP A 499 -10.21 21.06 -3.87
N ARG A 500 -9.16 20.42 -3.30
CA ARG A 500 -8.58 20.77 -2.00
C ARG A 500 -7.07 20.57 -1.93
N ASP A 501 -6.40 21.37 -1.13
CA ASP A 501 -4.95 21.36 -0.93
C ASP A 501 -4.50 20.52 0.28
N GLU A 502 -5.42 19.82 0.96
CA GLU A 502 -5.08 19.00 2.11
C GLU A 502 -4.32 17.74 1.69
N GLN A 503 -3.13 17.60 2.26
CA GLN A 503 -2.37 16.36 2.21
C GLN A 503 -2.76 15.48 3.40
N LEU A 504 -3.09 14.23 3.15
CA LEU A 504 -3.49 13.30 4.20
C LEU A 504 -2.67 12.02 4.14
N PHE A 505 -2.29 11.56 5.32
CA PHE A 505 -1.65 10.26 5.52
C PHE A 505 -2.57 9.37 6.36
N PHE A 506 -2.83 8.18 5.87
CA PHE A 506 -3.77 7.25 6.46
C PHE A 506 -3.05 6.04 7.06
N ILE A 507 -3.47 5.64 8.27
CA ILE A 507 -3.01 4.42 8.93
C ILE A 507 -4.22 3.62 9.36
N VAL A 508 -4.36 2.41 8.85
CA VAL A 508 -5.40 1.48 9.28
C VAL A 508 -4.94 0.76 10.55
N ASN A 509 -5.76 0.81 11.59
CA ASN A 509 -5.56 0.11 12.85
C ASN A 509 -6.19 -1.29 12.82
N VAL A 510 -5.66 -2.20 13.60
CA VAL A 510 -6.19 -3.59 13.70
C VAL A 510 -7.64 -3.66 14.19
N ASP A 511 -8.11 -2.64 14.90
CA ASP A 511 -9.51 -2.54 15.38
C ASP A 511 -10.49 -2.06 14.29
N GLY A 512 -9.98 -1.77 13.09
CA GLY A 512 -10.76 -1.29 11.95
C GLY A 512 -11.02 0.21 11.95
N THR A 513 -10.41 0.96 12.86
CA THR A 513 -10.38 2.43 12.79
C THR A 513 -9.24 2.89 11.88
N MET A 514 -9.32 4.10 11.37
CA MET A 514 -8.27 4.71 10.55
C MET A 514 -7.79 6.01 11.19
N ALA A 515 -6.52 6.04 11.60
CA ALA A 515 -5.87 7.29 12.01
C ALA A 515 -5.52 8.10 10.77
N VAL A 516 -5.86 9.38 10.78
CA VAL A 516 -5.64 10.30 9.67
C VAL A 516 -4.77 11.45 10.16
N TYR A 517 -3.65 11.62 9.50
CA TYR A 517 -2.69 12.68 9.77
C TYR A 517 -2.80 13.76 8.70
N SER A 518 -3.00 14.98 9.14
CA SER A 518 -2.97 16.18 8.30
C SER A 518 -1.77 17.02 8.70
N ALA A 519 -0.85 17.24 7.76
CA ALA A 519 0.30 18.11 8.02
C ALA A 519 0.52 19.09 6.87
N GLN A 520 0.81 20.32 7.25
CA GLN A 520 1.28 21.40 6.38
C GLN A 520 2.31 22.20 7.15
N ARG A 521 3.58 21.88 6.93
CA ARG A 521 4.70 22.42 7.73
C ARG A 521 4.75 23.94 7.72
N LEU A 522 4.49 24.55 6.57
CA LEU A 522 4.50 26.02 6.43
C LEU A 522 3.39 26.72 7.21
N GLN A 523 2.31 26.03 7.55
CA GLN A 523 1.15 26.54 8.27
C GLN A 523 1.08 26.03 9.72
N GLU A 524 2.09 25.33 10.18
CA GLU A 524 2.13 24.66 11.50
C GLU A 524 0.95 23.69 11.73
N VAL A 525 0.29 23.19 10.66
CA VAL A 525 -0.71 22.13 10.78
C VAL A 525 0.02 20.83 11.03
N ASN A 526 -0.34 20.14 12.10
CA ASN A 526 0.26 18.88 12.52
C ASN A 526 -0.71 18.16 13.46
N GLY A 527 -1.77 17.62 12.90
CA GLY A 527 -2.88 17.09 13.68
C GLY A 527 -3.30 15.68 13.28
N TRP A 528 -3.73 14.92 14.27
CA TRP A 528 -4.27 13.56 14.13
C TRP A 528 -5.76 13.56 14.43
N VAL A 529 -6.51 12.82 13.63
CA VAL A 529 -7.92 12.51 13.85
C VAL A 529 -8.17 11.04 13.59
N ILE A 530 -9.30 10.50 14.05
CA ILE A 530 -9.69 9.11 13.76
C ILE A 530 -10.96 9.11 12.93
N TRP A 531 -10.93 8.35 11.82
CA TRP A 531 -12.09 8.08 10.98
C TRP A 531 -12.57 6.64 11.21
N THR A 532 -13.89 6.48 11.17
CA THR A 532 -14.55 5.18 11.33
C THR A 532 -15.64 5.01 10.28
N THR A 533 -15.66 3.87 9.59
CA THR A 533 -16.76 3.43 8.72
C THR A 533 -16.73 1.90 8.67
N GLY A 534 -17.72 1.23 9.28
CA GLY A 534 -17.62 -0.23 9.44
C GLY A 534 -16.30 -0.65 10.09
N THR A 535 -15.70 -1.74 9.62
CA THR A 535 -14.34 -2.17 9.95
C THR A 535 -13.47 -1.97 8.73
N ILE A 536 -12.60 -0.95 8.73
CA ILE A 536 -11.66 -0.69 7.64
C ILE A 536 -10.54 -1.72 7.74
N GLU A 537 -10.28 -2.46 6.66
CA GLU A 537 -9.20 -3.45 6.60
C GLU A 537 -8.00 -2.97 5.80
N SER A 538 -8.20 -2.18 4.75
CA SER A 538 -7.13 -1.67 3.90
C SER A 538 -7.49 -0.33 3.30
N VAL A 539 -6.48 0.44 2.93
CA VAL A 539 -6.62 1.75 2.31
C VAL A 539 -5.64 1.90 1.16
N CYS A 540 -6.07 2.49 0.06
CA CYS A 540 -5.18 2.94 -1.01
C CYS A 540 -5.65 4.29 -1.56
N CYS A 541 -4.72 5.03 -2.16
CA CYS A 541 -5.01 6.31 -2.77
C CYS A 541 -4.53 6.33 -4.21
N THR A 542 -5.39 6.72 -5.13
CA THR A 542 -4.97 7.20 -6.44
C THR A 542 -4.49 8.66 -6.31
N SER A 543 -4.26 9.36 -7.41
CA SER A 543 -3.69 10.72 -7.34
C SER A 543 -4.47 11.69 -6.44
N GLN A 544 -5.81 11.57 -6.39
CA GLN A 544 -6.66 12.50 -5.64
C GLN A 544 -7.79 11.83 -4.84
N ILE A 545 -7.94 10.52 -4.94
CA ILE A 545 -9.08 9.79 -4.40
C ILE A 545 -8.61 8.70 -3.44
N THR A 546 -9.28 8.59 -2.30
CA THR A 546 -9.00 7.56 -1.29
C THR A 546 -10.05 6.46 -1.35
N TYR A 547 -9.60 5.21 -1.44
CA TYR A 547 -10.42 4.00 -1.42
C TYR A 547 -10.11 3.19 -0.17
N VAL A 548 -11.14 2.54 0.36
CA VAL A 548 -11.03 1.65 1.52
C VAL A 548 -11.73 0.33 1.27
N ALA A 549 -11.14 -0.75 1.73
CA ALA A 549 -11.80 -2.04 1.87
C ALA A 549 -12.49 -2.07 3.23
N VAL A 550 -13.80 -2.14 3.24
CA VAL A 550 -14.61 -2.09 4.46
C VAL A 550 -15.33 -3.41 4.64
N LYS A 551 -15.10 -4.03 5.81
CA LYS A 551 -15.85 -5.19 6.27
C LYS A 551 -17.07 -4.74 7.06
N ARG A 552 -18.23 -5.27 6.71
CA ARG A 552 -19.51 -4.99 7.39
C ARG A 552 -20.24 -6.27 7.74
N THR A 553 -21.08 -6.23 8.76
CA THR A 553 -22.02 -7.30 9.07
C THR A 553 -23.42 -6.81 8.75
N ILE A 554 -24.03 -7.37 7.70
CA ILE A 554 -25.34 -6.97 7.20
C ILE A 554 -26.22 -8.21 7.15
N ASN A 555 -27.40 -8.16 7.74
CA ASN A 555 -28.34 -9.28 7.78
C ASN A 555 -27.65 -10.60 8.23
N SER A 556 -26.79 -10.50 9.26
CA SER A 556 -25.99 -11.60 9.83
C SER A 556 -24.91 -12.18 8.90
N ALA A 557 -24.69 -11.64 7.72
CA ALA A 557 -23.62 -12.02 6.80
C ALA A 557 -22.46 -11.03 6.88
N THR A 558 -21.23 -11.55 6.78
CA THR A 558 -20.05 -10.71 6.62
C THR A 558 -19.87 -10.39 5.13
N VAL A 559 -19.79 -9.12 4.81
CA VAL A 559 -19.57 -8.59 3.45
C VAL A 559 -18.32 -7.69 3.42
N TYR A 560 -17.69 -7.60 2.26
CA TYR A 560 -16.50 -6.79 2.05
C TYR A 560 -16.74 -5.86 0.87
N TYR A 561 -16.71 -4.56 1.11
CA TYR A 561 -17.01 -3.57 0.09
C TYR A 561 -15.82 -2.67 -0.22
N LEU A 562 -15.67 -2.32 -1.48
CA LEU A 562 -14.83 -1.23 -1.92
C LEU A 562 -15.64 0.06 -1.78
N GLU A 563 -15.19 0.93 -0.91
CA GLU A 563 -15.81 2.24 -0.70
C GLU A 563 -14.80 3.33 -1.08
N GLN A 564 -15.30 4.44 -1.60
CA GLN A 564 -14.52 5.60 -1.99
C GLN A 564 -14.95 6.80 -1.16
N PHE A 565 -14.02 7.48 -0.51
CA PHE A 565 -14.32 8.75 0.14
C PHE A 565 -14.70 9.82 -0.90
N ALA A 566 -15.76 10.56 -0.61
CA ALA A 566 -16.15 11.74 -1.38
C ALA A 566 -15.14 12.88 -1.18
N SER A 567 -15.18 13.89 -2.02
CA SER A 567 -14.29 15.05 -1.88
C SER A 567 -14.69 15.91 -0.68
N THR A 568 -15.99 16.04 -0.40
CA THR A 568 -16.51 16.84 0.73
C THR A 568 -17.70 16.18 1.41
N SER A 569 -17.98 16.57 2.67
CA SER A 569 -19.23 16.20 3.35
C SER A 569 -20.48 16.89 2.77
N PHE A 570 -20.31 17.88 1.91
CA PHE A 570 -21.39 18.49 1.15
C PHE A 570 -21.79 17.64 -0.05
N ASP A 571 -20.84 16.96 -0.66
CA ASP A 571 -21.09 16.04 -1.75
C ASP A 571 -21.81 14.79 -1.21
N ILE A 572 -21.19 14.08 -0.29
CA ILE A 572 -21.74 12.88 0.36
C ILE A 572 -21.56 12.97 1.87
N PRO A 573 -22.65 13.14 2.63
CA PRO A 573 -22.60 13.17 4.09
C PRO A 573 -22.84 11.82 4.78
N THR A 574 -23.01 10.73 4.00
CA THR A 574 -23.31 9.36 4.47
C THR A 574 -22.26 8.37 4.01
N ASP A 575 -22.12 7.25 4.70
CA ASP A 575 -21.24 6.14 4.33
C ASP A 575 -21.96 5.07 3.51
N MET A 576 -21.22 4.31 2.70
CA MET A 576 -21.75 3.25 1.82
C MET A 576 -22.87 3.75 0.91
N THR A 577 -22.73 4.97 0.41
CA THR A 577 -23.79 5.69 -0.31
C THR A 577 -24.02 5.13 -1.71
N VAL A 578 -25.27 4.97 -2.06
CA VAL A 578 -25.74 4.69 -3.43
C VAL A 578 -26.71 5.75 -3.90
N THR A 579 -26.52 6.22 -5.11
CA THR A 579 -27.43 7.16 -5.76
C THR A 579 -28.55 6.42 -6.48
N LYS A 580 -29.78 6.77 -6.23
CA LYS A 580 -30.98 6.29 -6.94
C LYS A 580 -31.68 7.45 -7.63
N THR A 581 -31.99 7.28 -8.93
CA THR A 581 -32.67 8.29 -9.72
C THR A 581 -33.87 7.66 -10.45
N LEU A 582 -35.05 8.26 -10.30
CA LEU A 582 -36.24 7.82 -11.03
C LEU A 582 -35.99 7.97 -12.51
N SER A 583 -36.32 6.93 -13.29
CA SER A 583 -36.18 6.91 -14.73
C SER A 583 -37.20 5.95 -15.35
N GLY A 584 -37.28 5.90 -16.67
CA GLY A 584 -38.11 4.89 -17.35
C GLY A 584 -37.71 3.45 -17.05
N SER A 585 -36.43 3.21 -16.64
CA SER A 585 -35.89 1.89 -16.29
C SER A 585 -35.89 1.60 -14.79
N TYR A 586 -36.04 2.62 -13.95
CA TYR A 586 -36.10 2.47 -12.50
C TYR A 586 -37.31 3.16 -11.92
N GLN A 587 -38.28 2.37 -11.51
CA GLN A 587 -39.51 2.79 -10.83
C GLN A 587 -39.69 1.95 -9.55
N PRO A 588 -39.73 2.58 -8.37
CA PRO A 588 -39.71 1.86 -7.09
C PRO A 588 -41.00 1.06 -6.83
N HIS A 589 -42.05 1.41 -7.49
CA HIS A 589 -43.39 0.79 -7.38
C HIS A 589 -43.69 -0.26 -8.46
N GLY A 590 -42.75 -0.57 -9.32
CA GLY A 590 -42.95 -1.47 -10.46
C GLY A 590 -43.58 -0.75 -11.64
N SER A 591 -44.51 -1.40 -12.30
CA SER A 591 -45.23 -0.85 -13.50
C SER A 591 -46.74 -0.77 -13.24
N PRO A 592 -47.17 0.14 -12.35
CA PRO A 592 -48.58 0.23 -11.99
C PRO A 592 -49.43 0.78 -13.18
N LEU A 593 -50.62 0.20 -13.33
CA LEU A 593 -51.57 0.53 -14.38
C LEU A 593 -52.93 0.92 -13.79
N THR A 594 -53.63 1.83 -14.41
CA THR A 594 -55.02 2.13 -14.03
C THR A 594 -55.92 0.89 -14.19
N ASN A 595 -56.74 0.63 -13.17
CA ASN A 595 -57.75 -0.43 -13.22
C ASN A 595 -59.15 0.19 -13.30
N GLY A 596 -59.68 0.19 -14.53
CA GLY A 596 -60.96 0.82 -14.90
C GLY A 596 -60.82 2.22 -15.50
N THR A 597 -61.88 2.70 -16.12
CA THR A 597 -61.97 4.03 -16.73
C THR A 597 -62.42 5.05 -15.68
N THR A 598 -61.74 6.19 -15.62
CA THR A 598 -62.09 7.30 -14.75
C THR A 598 -62.45 8.52 -15.57
N SER A 599 -63.50 9.26 -15.21
CA SER A 599 -63.93 10.48 -15.88
C SER A 599 -64.02 11.61 -14.86
N SER A 600 -63.21 12.65 -15.03
CA SER A 600 -63.21 13.89 -14.25
C SER A 600 -63.28 13.64 -12.74
N SER A 601 -62.49 12.65 -12.21
CA SER A 601 -62.49 12.24 -10.81
C SER A 601 -61.11 12.40 -10.21
N THR A 602 -61.09 12.73 -8.91
CA THR A 602 -59.84 12.71 -8.10
C THR A 602 -59.51 11.30 -7.58
N GLY A 603 -60.46 10.36 -7.64
CA GLY A 603 -60.27 8.96 -7.24
C GLY A 603 -59.93 8.07 -8.42
N VAL A 604 -58.84 7.29 -8.33
CA VAL A 604 -58.42 6.36 -9.39
C VAL A 604 -58.01 5.03 -8.72
N ILE A 605 -58.45 3.89 -9.29
CA ILE A 605 -57.99 2.58 -8.88
C ILE A 605 -56.78 2.20 -9.75
N VAL A 606 -55.75 1.70 -9.15
CA VAL A 606 -54.47 1.36 -9.84
C VAL A 606 -54.00 0.00 -9.33
N ASN A 607 -53.65 -0.92 -10.21
CA ASN A 607 -53.12 -2.24 -9.90
C ASN A 607 -51.62 -2.35 -10.28
N GLY A 608 -50.99 -3.45 -9.95
CA GLY A 608 -49.59 -3.74 -10.34
C GLY A 608 -48.52 -3.07 -9.47
N PHE A 609 -48.88 -2.52 -8.34
CA PHE A 609 -47.91 -2.02 -7.38
C PHE A 609 -47.10 -3.17 -6.74
N THR A 610 -45.77 -3.09 -6.82
CA THR A 610 -44.86 -3.97 -6.10
C THR A 610 -44.60 -3.49 -4.67
N ASN A 611 -44.64 -2.17 -4.45
CA ASN A 611 -44.53 -1.52 -3.14
C ASN A 611 -45.67 -0.55 -2.94
N ALA A 612 -46.18 -0.41 -1.70
CA ALA A 612 -47.27 0.47 -1.38
C ALA A 612 -47.01 1.93 -1.75
N PRO A 613 -47.87 2.59 -2.48
CA PRO A 613 -47.73 4.02 -2.81
C PRO A 613 -47.90 4.87 -1.54
N GLN A 614 -47.14 5.95 -1.44
CA GLN A 614 -47.12 6.84 -0.27
C GLN A 614 -47.82 8.18 -0.57
N VAL A 615 -48.40 8.76 0.46
CA VAL A 615 -48.97 10.12 0.38
C VAL A 615 -47.86 11.15 0.11
N GLY A 616 -48.13 12.03 -0.83
CA GLY A 616 -47.17 13.05 -1.28
C GLY A 616 -46.36 12.67 -2.52
N GLU A 617 -46.31 11.38 -2.89
CA GLU A 617 -45.63 10.95 -4.12
C GLU A 617 -46.27 11.54 -5.36
N LYS A 618 -45.42 11.78 -6.39
CA LYS A 618 -45.82 12.45 -7.63
C LYS A 618 -45.56 11.55 -8.83
N PHE A 619 -46.49 11.56 -9.77
CA PHE A 619 -46.42 10.75 -11.00
C PHE A 619 -47.16 11.40 -12.14
N THR A 620 -46.96 10.89 -13.36
CA THR A 620 -47.69 11.22 -14.56
C THR A 620 -48.39 9.98 -15.12
N PHE A 621 -49.50 10.12 -15.81
CA PHE A 621 -50.09 9.05 -16.63
C PHE A 621 -49.48 9.04 -18.03
N ALA A 622 -49.30 7.87 -18.64
CA ALA A 622 -48.81 7.75 -20.01
C ALA A 622 -49.68 8.59 -20.97
N GLY A 623 -49.02 9.41 -21.76
CA GLY A 623 -49.70 10.34 -22.70
C GLY A 623 -50.25 11.61 -22.04
N ASN A 624 -50.06 11.83 -20.74
CA ASN A 624 -50.50 13.06 -20.04
C ASN A 624 -49.32 13.65 -19.24
N ALA A 625 -48.88 14.83 -19.62
CA ALA A 625 -47.73 15.49 -18.98
C ALA A 625 -48.06 16.14 -17.63
N THR A 626 -49.32 16.13 -17.19
CA THR A 626 -49.73 16.69 -15.88
C THR A 626 -49.16 15.82 -14.76
N VAL A 627 -48.51 16.46 -13.80
CA VAL A 627 -48.01 15.81 -12.59
C VAL A 627 -49.11 15.77 -11.53
N TYR A 628 -49.48 14.59 -11.10
CA TYR A 628 -50.45 14.34 -10.03
C TYR A 628 -49.73 14.00 -8.72
N THR A 629 -50.32 14.43 -7.61
CA THR A 629 -49.81 14.11 -6.25
C THR A 629 -50.84 13.21 -5.56
N ILE A 630 -50.40 12.19 -4.86
CA ILE A 630 -51.19 11.28 -4.06
C ILE A 630 -51.57 11.99 -2.75
N ASN A 631 -52.81 12.29 -2.53
CA ASN A 631 -53.34 12.86 -1.31
C ASN A 631 -53.79 11.76 -0.30
N ALA A 632 -54.22 10.62 -0.81
CA ALA A 632 -54.53 9.44 -0.02
C ALA A 632 -54.32 8.17 -0.84
N ALA A 633 -53.90 7.08 -0.20
CA ALA A 633 -53.75 5.76 -0.79
C ALA A 633 -54.33 4.70 0.17
N SER A 634 -55.16 3.82 -0.31
CA SER A 634 -55.78 2.74 0.44
C SER A 634 -55.73 1.44 -0.33
N ALA A 635 -55.19 0.37 0.27
CA ALA A 635 -55.21 -0.94 -0.36
C ALA A 635 -56.65 -1.43 -0.55
N THR A 636 -56.90 -2.05 -1.71
CA THR A 636 -58.17 -2.76 -1.97
C THR A 636 -58.08 -4.20 -1.47
N SER A 637 -59.10 -5.02 -1.74
CA SER A 637 -59.05 -6.44 -1.47
C SER A 637 -58.10 -7.25 -2.37
N ASN A 638 -57.65 -6.65 -3.48
CA ASN A 638 -56.78 -7.30 -4.43
C ASN A 638 -55.31 -6.98 -4.12
N SER A 639 -54.43 -7.98 -4.19
CA SER A 639 -52.99 -7.79 -3.94
C SER A 639 -52.37 -6.83 -4.98
N GLY A 640 -51.62 -5.83 -4.50
CA GLY A 640 -50.97 -4.83 -5.39
C GLY A 640 -51.93 -3.82 -6.03
N GLU A 641 -53.19 -3.75 -5.56
CA GLU A 641 -54.18 -2.78 -6.04
C GLU A 641 -54.45 -1.74 -4.95
N TYR A 642 -54.47 -0.47 -5.34
CA TYR A 642 -54.75 0.67 -4.45
C TYR A 642 -55.77 1.63 -5.04
N SER A 643 -56.60 2.16 -4.17
CA SER A 643 -57.45 3.32 -4.47
C SER A 643 -56.69 4.58 -4.10
N LEU A 644 -56.36 5.41 -5.10
CA LEU A 644 -55.62 6.65 -4.94
C LEU A 644 -56.58 7.85 -4.99
N THR A 645 -56.41 8.81 -4.08
CA THR A 645 -57.04 10.13 -4.17
C THR A 645 -55.97 11.13 -4.62
N LEU A 646 -56.20 11.84 -5.72
CA LEU A 646 -55.27 12.76 -6.33
C LEU A 646 -55.57 14.23 -5.98
N ASN A 647 -54.56 15.08 -6.09
CA ASN A 647 -54.68 16.53 -5.91
C ASN A 647 -55.54 17.23 -6.98
N ALA A 648 -55.77 16.60 -8.12
CA ALA A 648 -56.55 17.12 -9.23
C ALA A 648 -57.34 16.00 -9.89
N ALA A 649 -58.49 16.39 -10.53
CA ALA A 649 -59.32 15.45 -11.25
C ALA A 649 -58.66 15.01 -12.57
N VAL A 650 -58.81 13.75 -12.92
CA VAL A 650 -58.25 13.16 -14.13
C VAL A 650 -59.33 12.34 -14.87
N SER A 651 -59.21 12.30 -16.18
CA SER A 651 -59.92 11.33 -17.03
C SER A 651 -58.88 10.38 -17.64
N THR A 652 -59.02 9.08 -17.36
CA THR A 652 -58.05 8.06 -17.82
C THR A 652 -58.82 6.80 -18.28
N ALA A 653 -58.29 6.13 -19.30
CA ALA A 653 -58.75 4.82 -19.72
C ALA A 653 -58.25 3.72 -18.74
N ASN A 654 -58.69 2.48 -18.94
CA ASN A 654 -58.10 1.30 -18.34
C ASN A 654 -56.67 1.06 -18.88
N ASP A 655 -55.83 0.43 -18.05
CA ASP A 655 -54.45 0.00 -18.40
C ASP A 655 -53.51 1.15 -18.82
N VAL A 656 -53.71 2.35 -18.31
CA VAL A 656 -52.79 3.47 -18.51
C VAL A 656 -51.67 3.42 -17.47
N ALA A 657 -50.41 3.41 -17.92
CA ALA A 657 -49.26 3.31 -17.05
C ALA A 657 -49.03 4.60 -16.24
N LEU A 658 -48.61 4.42 -14.99
CA LEU A 658 -48.15 5.49 -14.13
C LEU A 658 -46.62 5.51 -14.13
N THR A 659 -46.04 6.71 -14.25
CA THR A 659 -44.58 6.92 -14.13
C THR A 659 -44.33 7.90 -13.01
N PHE A 660 -43.65 7.46 -11.94
CA PHE A 660 -43.34 8.29 -10.82
C PHE A 660 -42.25 9.30 -11.17
N THR A 661 -42.45 10.54 -10.80
CA THR A 661 -41.52 11.67 -11.01
C THR A 661 -40.91 12.13 -9.71
N ALA A 662 -41.53 11.83 -8.54
CA ALA A 662 -40.95 11.97 -7.22
C ALA A 662 -41.52 10.90 -6.27
N SER A 663 -40.68 10.20 -5.52
CA SER A 663 -41.08 9.11 -4.63
C SER A 663 -40.47 9.25 -3.23
N LYS A 664 -41.18 8.72 -2.23
CA LYS A 664 -40.68 8.43 -0.90
C LYS A 664 -40.10 7.03 -0.80
N THR A 665 -40.55 6.12 -1.64
CA THR A 665 -40.22 4.72 -1.66
C THR A 665 -39.04 4.46 -2.57
N TRP A 666 -38.03 3.74 -2.05
CA TRP A 666 -36.83 3.37 -2.80
C TRP A 666 -36.58 1.88 -2.63
N SER A 667 -36.30 1.20 -3.75
CA SER A 667 -36.15 -0.28 -3.78
C SER A 667 -34.80 -0.71 -4.36
N GLY A 668 -34.53 -2.03 -4.32
CA GLY A 668 -33.29 -2.59 -4.83
C GLY A 668 -32.10 -2.35 -3.91
N LEU A 669 -32.33 -2.31 -2.58
CA LEU A 669 -31.32 -2.19 -1.53
C LEU A 669 -31.04 -3.56 -0.85
N ASN A 670 -31.35 -4.67 -1.54
CA ASN A 670 -31.20 -6.05 -1.03
C ASN A 670 -30.16 -6.87 -1.84
N ALA A 671 -29.41 -6.25 -2.72
CA ALA A 671 -28.44 -6.93 -3.58
C ALA A 671 -27.02 -6.41 -3.33
N THR A 672 -26.58 -5.45 -4.11
CA THR A 672 -25.22 -4.90 -4.04
C THR A 672 -25.28 -3.38 -4.12
N PRO A 673 -24.98 -2.65 -3.03
CA PRO A 673 -24.77 -3.17 -1.67
C PRO A 673 -26.04 -3.71 -1.01
N ASP A 674 -25.90 -4.70 -0.14
CA ASP A 674 -27.00 -5.13 0.74
C ASP A 674 -27.13 -4.15 1.90
N MET A 675 -28.33 -3.58 2.08
CA MET A 675 -28.63 -2.63 3.18
C MET A 675 -29.76 -3.13 4.08
N ARG A 676 -30.23 -4.37 3.90
CA ARG A 676 -31.37 -4.91 4.65
C ARG A 676 -31.17 -4.86 6.16
N GLY A 677 -32.18 -4.38 6.86
CA GLY A 677 -32.17 -4.25 8.32
C GLY A 677 -31.34 -3.06 8.84
N LEU A 678 -30.72 -2.28 7.96
CA LEU A 678 -29.99 -1.08 8.33
C LEU A 678 -30.92 0.13 8.29
N THR A 679 -30.70 1.09 9.18
CA THR A 679 -31.27 2.42 9.09
C THR A 679 -30.43 3.24 8.13
N VAL A 680 -31.05 3.74 7.08
CA VAL A 680 -30.43 4.54 6.05
C VAL A 680 -31.03 5.94 6.00
N HIS A 681 -30.25 6.88 5.53
CA HIS A 681 -30.66 8.30 5.39
C HIS A 681 -30.67 8.67 3.91
N GLY A 682 -31.67 9.43 3.52
CA GLY A 682 -31.80 10.00 2.17
C GLY A 682 -31.36 11.46 2.15
N THR A 683 -30.38 11.75 1.30
CA THR A 683 -29.87 13.12 1.11
C THR A 683 -29.79 13.44 -0.39
N SER A 684 -29.60 14.71 -0.73
CA SER A 684 -29.02 15.08 -2.03
C SER A 684 -27.76 15.87 -1.79
N GLY A 685 -26.68 15.47 -2.46
CA GLY A 685 -25.43 16.18 -2.43
C GLY A 685 -25.51 17.60 -2.98
N SER A 686 -24.54 18.44 -2.58
CA SER A 686 -24.40 19.81 -3.08
C SER A 686 -22.92 20.15 -3.22
N THR A 687 -22.63 21.22 -3.96
CA THR A 687 -21.32 21.86 -3.93
C THR A 687 -21.07 22.49 -2.57
N GLU A 688 -19.80 22.71 -2.22
CA GLU A 688 -19.41 23.29 -0.95
C GLU A 688 -20.15 24.61 -0.67
N GLY A 689 -20.83 24.68 0.48
CA GLY A 689 -21.65 25.81 0.88
C GLY A 689 -23.03 25.90 0.24
N GLY A 690 -23.38 24.97 -0.66
CA GLY A 690 -24.70 24.88 -1.28
C GLY A 690 -25.75 24.28 -0.35
N ASN A 691 -27.04 24.38 -0.74
CA ASN A 691 -28.14 23.79 0.01
C ASN A 691 -28.17 22.27 -0.18
N ILE A 692 -28.40 21.56 0.93
CA ILE A 692 -28.62 20.11 0.94
C ILE A 692 -30.08 19.80 1.24
N ASN A 693 -30.67 18.85 0.52
CA ASN A 693 -31.96 18.31 0.89
C ASN A 693 -31.75 17.07 1.77
N TYR A 694 -32.52 17.00 2.85
CA TYR A 694 -32.60 15.83 3.71
C TYR A 694 -34.01 15.25 3.59
N TYR A 695 -34.10 14.04 3.09
CA TYR A 695 -35.39 13.39 2.80
C TYR A 695 -35.88 12.47 3.93
N GLY A 696 -35.21 12.49 5.07
CA GLY A 696 -35.51 11.63 6.22
C GLY A 696 -34.68 10.36 6.25
N ASP A 697 -35.09 9.48 7.16
CA ASP A 697 -34.46 8.18 7.37
C ASP A 697 -35.49 7.07 7.34
N GLY A 698 -35.02 5.82 7.24
CA GLY A 698 -35.86 4.65 7.31
C GLY A 698 -35.06 3.37 7.41
N THR A 699 -35.69 2.31 7.93
CA THR A 699 -35.07 0.99 7.97
C THR A 699 -35.38 0.21 6.70
N VAL A 700 -34.36 -0.32 6.06
CA VAL A 700 -34.51 -1.13 4.86
C VAL A 700 -35.16 -2.48 5.22
N THR A 701 -36.27 -2.79 4.57
CA THR A 701 -37.01 -4.04 4.77
C THR A 701 -36.24 -5.25 4.25
N SER A 702 -36.68 -6.46 4.60
CA SER A 702 -36.14 -7.72 4.05
C SER A 702 -36.25 -7.82 2.52
N GLY A 703 -37.19 -7.10 1.91
CA GLY A 703 -37.32 -6.96 0.46
C GLY A 703 -36.41 -5.93 -0.19
N GLY A 704 -35.57 -5.23 0.61
CA GLY A 704 -34.68 -4.19 0.10
C GLY A 704 -35.38 -2.88 -0.25
N VAL A 705 -36.42 -2.54 0.51
CA VAL A 705 -37.21 -1.32 0.29
C VAL A 705 -37.11 -0.43 1.52
N VAL A 706 -36.92 0.86 1.30
CA VAL A 706 -37.02 1.90 2.33
C VAL A 706 -38.07 2.94 1.92
N VAL A 707 -38.75 3.49 2.91
CA VAL A 707 -39.64 4.65 2.77
C VAL A 707 -39.05 5.80 3.58
N LEU A 708 -38.75 6.90 2.88
CA LEU A 708 -38.25 8.15 3.48
C LEU A 708 -39.40 9.11 3.81
N ASP A 709 -39.12 10.14 4.62
CA ASP A 709 -40.15 11.10 5.05
C ASP A 709 -40.64 12.00 3.91
N SER A 710 -39.75 12.38 2.99
CA SER A 710 -40.03 13.34 1.92
C SER A 710 -39.78 12.74 0.54
N VAL A 711 -40.39 13.34 -0.46
CA VAL A 711 -40.33 12.89 -1.86
C VAL A 711 -39.10 13.42 -2.56
N ALA A 712 -38.46 12.58 -3.40
CA ALA A 712 -37.32 12.96 -4.22
C ALA A 712 -37.47 12.39 -5.65
N ALA A 713 -36.89 13.06 -6.63
CA ALA A 713 -36.68 12.54 -7.98
C ALA A 713 -35.36 11.76 -8.07
N ALA A 714 -34.37 12.15 -7.27
CA ALA A 714 -33.11 11.45 -7.07
C ALA A 714 -32.73 11.59 -5.60
N VAL A 715 -32.05 10.57 -5.08
CA VAL A 715 -31.63 10.52 -3.67
C VAL A 715 -30.34 9.73 -3.53
N ASP A 716 -29.47 10.21 -2.65
CA ASP A 716 -28.29 9.51 -2.15
C ASP A 716 -28.66 8.82 -0.85
N ILE A 717 -28.67 7.50 -0.85
CA ILE A 717 -29.06 6.65 0.29
C ILE A 717 -27.81 6.05 0.88
N GLY A 718 -27.56 6.28 2.16
CA GLY A 718 -26.39 5.77 2.85
C GLY A 718 -26.58 5.67 4.35
N LEU A 719 -25.55 5.19 5.03
CA LEU A 719 -25.50 5.01 6.47
C LEU A 719 -25.02 6.30 7.15
N ASP A 720 -25.57 6.57 8.32
CA ASP A 720 -25.05 7.68 9.15
C ASP A 720 -23.74 7.31 9.84
N TYR A 721 -22.97 8.34 10.18
CA TYR A 721 -21.83 8.29 11.08
C TYR A 721 -21.79 9.57 11.93
N THR A 722 -21.28 9.46 13.14
CA THR A 722 -21.25 10.60 14.06
C THR A 722 -19.95 11.39 13.89
N PHE A 723 -20.08 12.70 13.65
CA PHE A 723 -19.03 13.68 13.89
C PHE A 723 -18.93 13.91 15.40
N GLU A 724 -17.75 13.79 15.98
CA GLU A 724 -17.54 13.95 17.41
C GLU A 724 -16.24 14.71 17.69
N MET A 725 -16.36 15.77 18.45
CA MET A 725 -15.26 16.62 18.88
C MET A 725 -15.42 16.93 20.37
N GLU A 726 -14.36 16.75 21.15
CA GLU A 726 -14.32 17.23 22.55
C GLU A 726 -13.19 18.23 22.70
N THR A 727 -13.48 19.38 23.31
CA THR A 727 -12.45 20.37 23.60
C THR A 727 -11.53 19.87 24.71
N MET A 728 -10.28 20.36 24.73
CA MET A 728 -9.46 20.24 25.94
C MET A 728 -10.16 20.94 27.12
N PRO A 729 -9.95 20.48 28.38
CA PRO A 729 -10.48 21.17 29.53
C PRO A 729 -10.14 22.68 29.49
N ALA A 730 -11.19 23.47 29.56
CA ALA A 730 -11.03 24.93 29.48
C ALA A 730 -10.22 25.43 30.66
N ASP A 731 -9.04 26.00 30.42
CA ASP A 731 -8.17 26.54 31.46
C ASP A 731 -7.90 28.04 31.22
N GLY A 732 -8.28 28.81 32.18
CA GLY A 732 -8.04 30.24 32.19
C GLY A 732 -6.88 30.60 33.13
N LYS A 733 -6.43 31.85 33.08
CA LYS A 733 -5.42 32.38 34.00
C LYS A 733 -6.03 33.48 34.88
N ILE A 734 -5.68 33.47 36.16
CA ILE A 734 -6.01 34.54 37.07
C ILE A 734 -4.88 35.59 37.06
N GLY A 735 -5.19 36.82 36.67
CA GLY A 735 -4.24 37.93 36.62
C GLY A 735 -3.88 38.40 35.22
N THR A 736 -3.34 39.59 35.11
CA THR A 736 -2.99 40.24 33.82
C THR A 736 -1.49 40.29 33.54
N SER A 737 -0.67 39.71 34.42
CA SER A 737 0.79 39.72 34.31
C SER A 737 1.38 38.35 33.89
N ALA A 738 2.67 38.33 33.59
CA ALA A 738 3.42 37.10 33.31
C ALA A 738 3.40 36.08 34.48
N ALA A 739 3.02 36.50 35.70
CA ALA A 739 2.86 35.65 36.87
C ALA A 739 1.40 35.19 37.11
N ALA A 740 0.54 35.22 36.07
CA ALA A 740 -0.82 34.73 36.18
C ALA A 740 -0.87 33.22 36.51
N SER A 741 -1.58 32.88 37.58
CA SER A 741 -1.72 31.48 38.01
C SER A 741 -2.78 30.76 37.19
N PRO A 742 -2.54 29.50 36.75
CA PRO A 742 -3.54 28.70 36.06
C PRO A 742 -4.69 28.34 37.01
N LEU A 743 -5.90 28.27 36.47
CA LEU A 743 -7.11 27.85 37.20
C LEU A 743 -7.21 26.31 37.36
N THR A 744 -6.17 25.58 37.06
CA THR A 744 -6.13 24.12 37.16
C THR A 744 -6.51 23.65 38.58
N ASN A 745 -7.43 22.68 38.66
CA ASN A 745 -7.96 22.13 39.91
C ASN A 745 -8.89 23.01 40.78
N TYR A 746 -9.26 24.19 40.29
CA TYR A 746 -10.33 24.95 40.93
C TYR A 746 -11.68 24.63 40.25
N PRO A 747 -12.80 24.55 41.02
CA PRO A 747 -14.14 24.42 40.45
C PRO A 747 -14.43 25.64 39.56
N ARG A 748 -14.74 25.38 38.32
CA ARG A 748 -15.06 26.44 37.33
C ARG A 748 -16.18 25.95 36.40
N LYS A 749 -16.86 26.88 35.76
CA LYS A 749 -17.88 26.55 34.76
C LYS A 749 -17.59 27.24 33.44
N ILE A 750 -17.93 26.57 32.35
CA ILE A 750 -18.16 27.25 31.10
C ILE A 750 -19.54 27.90 31.20
N GLY A 751 -19.60 29.22 31.20
CA GLY A 751 -20.88 29.92 31.25
C GLY A 751 -21.45 30.11 29.86
N LYS A 752 -20.57 30.36 28.87
CA LYS A 752 -20.96 30.65 27.51
C LYS A 752 -19.89 30.17 26.54
N ALA A 753 -20.31 29.61 25.42
CA ALA A 753 -19.47 29.32 24.25
C ALA A 753 -20.02 30.09 23.03
N ILE A 754 -19.12 30.63 22.23
CA ILE A 754 -19.42 31.32 20.98
C ILE A 754 -18.74 30.55 19.85
N PHE A 755 -19.53 29.96 18.99
CA PHE A 755 -19.07 29.24 17.81
C PHE A 755 -19.11 30.16 16.60
N ASN A 756 -18.00 30.25 15.88
CA ASN A 756 -17.99 30.81 14.53
C ASN A 756 -18.14 29.66 13.55
N LEU A 757 -19.30 29.59 12.92
CA LEU A 757 -19.69 28.49 12.02
C LEU A 757 -19.65 28.94 10.56
N SER A 758 -19.35 28.02 9.68
CA SER A 758 -19.46 28.23 8.23
C SER A 758 -20.19 27.06 7.60
N ALA A 759 -21.23 27.37 6.82
CA ALA A 759 -22.02 26.40 6.09
C ALA A 759 -22.43 25.17 6.94
N THR A 760 -22.92 25.42 8.15
CA THR A 760 -23.30 24.39 9.15
C THR A 760 -24.82 24.25 9.20
N TYR A 761 -25.35 23.05 9.26
CA TYR A 761 -26.79 22.78 9.24
C TYR A 761 -27.35 22.36 10.58
N ASN A 762 -26.61 21.63 11.37
CA ASN A 762 -27.03 21.16 12.68
C ASN A 762 -25.80 20.94 13.56
N LEU A 763 -25.96 21.13 14.86
CA LEU A 763 -24.89 20.93 15.84
C LEU A 763 -25.51 20.67 17.21
N LYS A 764 -24.94 19.73 17.95
CA LYS A 764 -25.29 19.49 19.35
C LYS A 764 -24.07 19.74 20.22
N VAL A 765 -24.25 20.51 21.29
CA VAL A 765 -23.20 20.79 22.27
C VAL A 765 -23.62 20.22 23.62
N ASN A 766 -22.85 19.26 24.11
CA ASN A 766 -23.24 18.40 25.23
C ASN A 766 -24.57 17.71 24.92
N THR A 767 -25.64 18.08 25.65
CA THR A 767 -26.97 17.52 25.40
C THR A 767 -27.93 18.53 24.72
N MET A 768 -27.45 19.71 24.36
CA MET A 768 -28.30 20.78 23.83
C MET A 768 -28.14 20.88 22.32
N ASP A 769 -29.25 20.89 21.60
CA ASP A 769 -29.26 21.17 20.16
C ASP A 769 -29.07 22.68 19.94
N VAL A 770 -28.11 23.01 19.09
CA VAL A 770 -27.86 24.38 18.66
C VAL A 770 -28.71 24.66 17.43
N ILE A 771 -29.75 25.46 17.62
CA ILE A 771 -30.62 25.84 16.50
C ILE A 771 -29.87 26.81 15.59
N VAL A 772 -29.48 26.33 14.42
CA VAL A 772 -28.75 27.11 13.41
C VAL A 772 -29.66 27.67 12.32
N ASN A 773 -30.83 27.05 12.12
CA ASN A 773 -31.81 27.49 11.12
C ASN A 773 -32.76 28.54 11.66
N ASP A 774 -33.19 29.48 10.81
CA ASP A 774 -34.18 30.49 11.15
C ASP A 774 -35.61 29.87 11.09
N VAL A 775 -36.51 30.40 11.92
CA VAL A 775 -37.92 29.99 12.01
C VAL A 775 -38.65 30.12 10.66
N SER A 776 -38.16 30.97 9.75
CA SER A 776 -38.69 31.14 8.41
C SER A 776 -38.54 29.89 7.51
N ASN A 777 -37.61 28.98 7.82
CA ASN A 777 -37.35 27.75 7.05
C ASN A 777 -38.24 26.58 7.47
N LEU A 778 -39.05 26.70 8.50
CA LEU A 778 -39.99 25.64 8.95
C LEU A 778 -41.07 25.28 7.92
N ASN A 779 -41.27 26.11 6.91
CA ASN A 779 -42.29 25.88 5.88
C ASN A 779 -41.74 25.12 4.63
N ASN A 780 -40.42 24.88 4.55
CA ASN A 780 -39.78 24.18 3.42
C ASN A 780 -38.99 23.00 3.99
N ALA A 781 -39.72 21.96 4.38
CA ALA A 781 -39.24 20.84 5.15
C ALA A 781 -38.08 20.07 4.48
N ASP A 782 -37.93 20.17 3.17
CA ASP A 782 -37.03 19.33 2.39
C ASP A 782 -35.71 20.01 2.05
N THR A 783 -35.66 21.36 2.04
CA THR A 783 -34.44 22.10 1.70
C THR A 783 -33.90 22.83 2.91
N LEU A 784 -32.74 22.38 3.39
CA LEU A 784 -32.05 23.00 4.52
C LEU A 784 -31.08 24.07 4.01
N THR A 785 -31.09 25.23 4.66
CA THR A 785 -30.18 26.34 4.34
C THR A 785 -28.97 26.30 5.28
N ALA A 786 -27.79 26.36 4.71
CA ALA A 786 -26.54 26.42 5.48
C ALA A 786 -26.45 27.73 6.29
N PHE A 787 -26.05 27.61 7.53
CA PHE A 787 -25.80 28.77 8.40
C PHE A 787 -24.30 29.14 8.40
N THR A 788 -24.04 30.45 8.24
CA THR A 788 -22.70 31.00 8.43
C THR A 788 -22.79 32.19 9.37
N GLY A 789 -21.99 32.23 10.45
CA GLY A 789 -22.00 33.29 11.44
C GLY A 789 -21.73 32.79 12.85
N LEU A 790 -22.02 33.65 13.82
CA LEU A 790 -21.80 33.37 15.23
C LEU A 790 -23.05 32.76 15.88
N LYS A 791 -22.84 31.72 16.69
CA LYS A 791 -23.87 31.12 17.56
C LYS A 791 -23.36 31.06 18.99
N GLU A 792 -24.22 31.46 19.92
CA GLU A 792 -23.94 31.41 21.35
C GLU A 792 -24.70 30.28 22.03
N VAL A 793 -24.00 29.58 22.92
CA VAL A 793 -24.57 28.49 23.75
C VAL A 793 -24.23 28.77 25.21
N HIS A 794 -25.23 28.72 26.09
CA HIS A 794 -25.08 28.97 27.53
C HIS A 794 -25.11 27.66 28.31
N PHE A 795 -24.24 27.50 29.31
CA PHE A 795 -24.12 26.29 30.10
C PHE A 795 -24.35 26.57 31.59
N LEU A 796 -24.76 25.55 32.30
CA LEU A 796 -24.94 25.52 33.75
C LEU A 796 -24.06 24.43 34.37
N GLY A 797 -23.65 24.64 35.61
CA GLY A 797 -22.88 23.66 36.38
C GLY A 797 -21.40 23.99 36.49
N TYR A 798 -20.78 23.59 37.59
CA TYR A 798 -19.36 23.68 37.87
C TYR A 798 -18.68 22.33 37.76
N ASP A 799 -17.47 22.29 37.23
CA ASP A 799 -16.64 21.13 37.11
C ASP A 799 -15.19 21.50 37.39
N ASN A 800 -14.38 20.58 37.84
CA ASN A 800 -12.94 20.76 38.00
C ASN A 800 -12.19 20.74 36.66
N LYS A 801 -12.79 20.11 35.66
CA LYS A 801 -12.23 19.96 34.27
C LYS A 801 -13.34 20.20 33.23
N PRO A 802 -13.91 21.39 33.15
CA PRO A 802 -15.03 21.63 32.24
C PRO A 802 -14.53 21.56 30.77
N TYR A 803 -15.19 20.77 29.98
CA TYR A 803 -14.97 20.62 28.52
C TYR A 803 -16.33 20.64 27.81
N MET A 804 -16.30 20.73 26.49
CA MET A 804 -17.49 20.64 25.64
C MET A 804 -17.37 19.45 24.70
N ALA A 805 -18.41 18.61 24.68
CA ALA A 805 -18.62 17.60 23.68
C ALA A 805 -19.51 18.17 22.57
N ILE A 806 -18.99 18.23 21.36
CA ILE A 806 -19.67 18.73 20.18
C ILE A 806 -19.91 17.55 19.28
N THR A 807 -21.18 17.27 18.98
CA THR A 807 -21.56 16.08 18.20
C THR A 807 -22.55 16.44 17.11
N GLN A 808 -22.54 15.67 16.05
CA GLN A 808 -23.61 15.64 15.06
C GLN A 808 -23.78 14.23 14.53
N SER A 809 -24.95 13.66 14.72
CA SER A 809 -25.35 12.35 14.19
C SER A 809 -26.15 12.49 12.88
N ALA A 810 -26.87 13.59 12.64
CA ALA A 810 -27.54 13.77 11.37
C ALA A 810 -26.53 13.86 10.21
N PRO A 811 -26.83 13.27 9.04
CA PRO A 811 -25.92 13.27 7.89
C PRO A 811 -25.92 14.62 7.17
N LEU A 812 -25.40 15.62 7.84
CA LEU A 812 -25.36 17.01 7.38
C LEU A 812 -23.97 17.59 7.64
N PRO A 813 -23.46 18.50 6.80
CA PRO A 813 -22.17 19.15 7.01
C PRO A 813 -22.11 20.01 8.28
N VAL A 814 -20.95 19.97 8.94
CA VAL A 814 -20.55 20.85 10.04
C VAL A 814 -19.17 21.40 9.75
N ARG A 815 -18.99 22.70 9.92
CA ARG A 815 -17.69 23.38 9.88
C ARG A 815 -17.61 24.41 10.98
N ILE A 816 -16.61 24.27 11.85
CA ILE A 816 -16.32 25.16 12.95
C ILE A 816 -15.02 25.89 12.66
N LEU A 817 -15.08 27.22 12.52
CA LEU A 817 -13.92 28.04 12.22
C LEU A 817 -13.14 28.36 13.49
N THR A 818 -13.87 28.87 14.53
CA THR A 818 -13.28 29.26 15.81
C THR A 818 -14.26 29.00 16.95
N LEU A 819 -13.74 28.89 18.16
CA LEU A 819 -14.49 28.69 19.37
C LEU A 819 -13.98 29.63 20.46
N THR A 820 -14.86 30.46 21.02
CA THR A 820 -14.57 31.30 22.18
C THR A 820 -15.34 30.82 23.40
N THR A 821 -14.64 30.55 24.50
CA THR A 821 -15.22 30.02 25.73
C THR A 821 -15.08 31.05 26.85
N GLU A 822 -16.19 31.40 27.52
CA GLU A 822 -16.21 32.21 28.75
C GLU A 822 -16.24 31.27 29.95
N ILE A 823 -15.20 31.40 30.79
CA ILE A 823 -15.02 30.60 31.99
C ILE A 823 -15.27 31.46 33.21
N TYR A 824 -16.15 31.01 34.12
CA TYR A 824 -16.45 31.62 35.40
C TYR A 824 -15.79 30.79 36.53
N TYR A 825 -15.13 31.53 37.47
CA TYR A 825 -14.44 30.93 38.61
C TYR A 825 -14.63 31.76 39.88
#